data_6b6131c6e275fd4e923a70fb344add43
#
_entry.id   6b6131c6e275fd4e923a70fb344add43
#
_cell.length_a   1.000
_cell.length_b   1.000
_cell.length_c   1.000
_cell.angle_alpha   90.00
_cell.angle_beta   90.00
_cell.angle_gamma   90.00
#
_symmetry.space_group_name_H-M   'P 1'
#
loop_
_entity.id
_entity.type
_entity.pdbx_description
1 polymer ?
#
loop_
_entity_poly.entity_id
_entity_poly.type
_entity_poly.pdbx_seq_one_letter_code
_entity_poly.pdbx_strand_id
1 'polypeptide(L)'
;MHAFVTQDRARRVAVMKLRAPELTGRGWLNTGGADITLTSLRGKVVVLDFWTFCCINCLHVLDELRPLEEKYGDQLVLIGVHSPKFEHEADRDALEAAVERYAVHHPVLDDPDLTTWQAYAARAWPTLVVLDPEGYIVASMSGEGHAHGLSVLIDDLIAEHTTKGTLRRGDGPYVAPPAPETLLRFPGKVITAPARPVQAQPTGRQSADDAASSAGAGEHLTSGGFFVSDTAHHQVVHLAEDGETELARYGGPGVFNEPQGLLLLPEEARARTGDDLLVADSVNHEIKAIRLSDGRIRTVAGTGEQLRERDGGGPALRQALSTPWDLAWWHDRVIIAMAGTHQLWALHLGESPELNTVAVLAGTSNEGIRDGAAHDAWFAQPSGLATSADGSHVWVADSETSALRSLSVSDEGFEVTTHVGQGLFDFGHVDGAADAALLQHPLGVTELPDGSVAVADTYNGAIRRFDPSSGEVTTLATGLAEPSDVIVVPGEVDADAHLLVVESNAHRLTPVALTAEAQRIEGDAQQTQRPPSEIASGAVELVVTFTPPAGQKLDHRYGDPTMLQVSSSPEAFLRDGAGKQQGLTRTLTIDESVGSAILHVSVRAAACDGDPDTGEVPEHAACHLYQQDWGIPLVITGDGPRTLTLDLRGV
;
A
#
# COMPACT_ATOMS: atom_id res chain seq x y z
N MET A 1 -74.67 0.28 1.85
CA MET A 1 -73.46 -0.57 1.83
C MET A 1 -72.25 0.30 1.53
N HIS A 2 -71.51 0.62 2.56
CA HIS A 2 -70.42 1.57 2.52
C HIS A 2 -69.11 0.86 2.20
N ALA A 3 -68.43 1.31 1.14
CA ALA A 3 -67.10 0.92 0.82
C ALA A 3 -66.13 1.85 1.58
N PHE A 4 -65.32 1.31 2.50
CA PHE A 4 -64.23 2.01 3.14
C PHE A 4 -63.04 2.02 2.18
N VAL A 5 -62.68 3.21 1.73
CA VAL A 5 -61.42 3.48 1.06
C VAL A 5 -60.40 3.83 2.16
N THR A 6 -59.53 2.89 2.44
CA THR A 6 -58.33 3.16 3.27
C THR A 6 -57.29 3.87 2.42
N GLN A 7 -57.10 5.16 2.66
CA GLN A 7 -55.95 5.92 2.19
C GLN A 7 -54.74 5.53 3.04
N ASP A 8 -53.89 4.70 2.49
CA ASP A 8 -52.56 4.48 3.04
C ASP A 8 -51.65 5.67 2.65
N ARG A 9 -51.51 6.64 3.56
CA ARG A 9 -50.56 7.71 3.48
C ARG A 9 -49.20 7.15 3.84
N ALA A 10 -48.44 6.64 2.85
CA ALA A 10 -47.01 6.44 3.00
C ALA A 10 -46.37 7.77 3.47
N ARG A 11 -46.01 7.83 4.75
CA ARG A 11 -45.16 8.88 5.29
C ARG A 11 -43.84 8.78 4.57
N ARG A 12 -43.64 9.59 3.53
CA ARG A 12 -42.29 9.93 3.05
C ARG A 12 -41.60 10.61 4.22
N VAL A 13 -40.71 9.89 4.90
CA VAL A 13 -39.71 10.52 5.73
C VAL A 13 -38.93 11.42 4.77
N ALA A 14 -38.98 12.73 4.99
CA ALA A 14 -38.18 13.67 4.23
C ALA A 14 -36.71 13.36 4.56
N VAL A 15 -36.04 12.63 3.69
CA VAL A 15 -34.59 12.45 3.77
C VAL A 15 -34.01 13.85 3.68
N MET A 16 -33.35 14.30 4.75
CA MET A 16 -32.67 15.60 4.77
C MET A 16 -31.56 15.54 3.71
N LYS A 17 -31.76 16.24 2.59
CA LYS A 17 -30.75 16.36 1.55
C LYS A 17 -29.66 17.30 2.06
N LEU A 18 -28.47 16.77 2.27
CA LEU A 18 -27.31 17.55 2.66
C LEU A 18 -26.61 18.08 1.41
N ARG A 19 -26.53 19.39 1.30
CA ARG A 19 -25.76 20.02 0.21
C ARG A 19 -24.28 19.88 0.49
N ALA A 20 -23.52 19.44 -0.52
CA ALA A 20 -22.08 19.30 -0.43
C ALA A 20 -21.40 20.66 -0.17
N PRO A 21 -20.49 20.77 0.79
CA PRO A 21 -19.61 21.91 0.96
C PRO A 21 -18.76 22.14 -0.30
N GLU A 22 -18.35 23.39 -0.55
CA GLU A 22 -17.43 23.68 -1.67
C GLU A 22 -16.04 23.09 -1.40
N LEU A 23 -15.32 22.75 -2.46
CA LEU A 23 -13.98 22.19 -2.40
C LEU A 23 -12.95 23.31 -2.19
N THR A 24 -12.17 23.22 -1.14
CA THR A 24 -11.16 24.23 -0.74
C THR A 24 -9.83 23.56 -0.49
N GLY A 25 -8.78 24.03 -1.15
CA GLY A 25 -7.42 23.52 -1.01
C GLY A 25 -6.40 24.52 -1.53
N ARG A 26 -5.13 24.10 -1.58
CA ARG A 26 -4.01 24.93 -2.08
C ARG A 26 -4.07 25.14 -3.60
N GLY A 27 -4.72 24.25 -4.35
CA GLY A 27 -4.88 24.34 -5.81
C GLY A 27 -5.23 22.99 -6.45
N TRP A 28 -5.17 22.94 -7.76
CA TRP A 28 -5.59 21.80 -8.55
C TRP A 28 -4.45 21.21 -9.38
N LEU A 29 -4.49 19.90 -9.60
CA LEU A 29 -3.69 19.18 -10.59
C LEU A 29 -4.61 18.61 -11.67
N ASN A 30 -4.06 18.30 -12.85
CA ASN A 30 -4.78 17.68 -13.96
C ASN A 30 -5.99 18.50 -14.46
N THR A 31 -5.93 19.84 -14.36
CA THR A 31 -7.02 20.74 -14.81
C THR A 31 -6.57 21.76 -15.86
N GLY A 32 -5.31 21.67 -16.32
CA GLY A 32 -4.75 22.69 -17.22
C GLY A 32 -4.65 24.09 -16.58
N GLY A 33 -4.60 24.17 -15.25
CA GLY A 33 -4.53 25.41 -14.49
C GLY A 33 -5.89 26.06 -14.18
N ALA A 34 -7.00 25.36 -14.45
CA ALA A 34 -8.34 25.86 -14.12
C ALA A 34 -8.76 25.44 -12.71
N ASP A 35 -9.40 26.36 -11.98
CA ASP A 35 -10.07 26.03 -10.73
C ASP A 35 -11.42 25.37 -10.99
N ILE A 36 -11.73 24.31 -10.23
CA ILE A 36 -13.01 23.60 -10.30
C ILE A 36 -13.86 23.98 -9.10
N THR A 37 -15.15 24.23 -9.34
CA THR A 37 -16.14 24.43 -8.30
C THR A 37 -17.27 23.41 -8.43
N LEU A 38 -17.89 23.01 -7.32
CA LEU A 38 -19.07 22.14 -7.37
C LEU A 38 -20.24 22.76 -8.17
N THR A 39 -20.29 24.08 -8.25
CA THR A 39 -21.27 24.79 -9.08
C THR A 39 -21.02 24.54 -10.58
N SER A 40 -19.77 24.49 -11.03
CA SER A 40 -19.43 24.19 -12.43
C SER A 40 -19.73 22.74 -12.83
N LEU A 41 -19.78 21.84 -11.86
CA LEU A 41 -20.04 20.41 -12.03
C LEU A 41 -21.53 20.05 -11.98
N ARG A 42 -22.45 21.03 -11.78
CA ARG A 42 -23.88 20.75 -11.78
C ARG A 42 -24.33 20.05 -13.05
N GLY A 43 -25.11 18.99 -12.87
CA GLY A 43 -25.54 18.11 -13.93
C GLY A 43 -24.68 16.86 -14.12
N LYS A 44 -23.59 16.72 -13.39
CA LYS A 44 -22.76 15.50 -13.32
C LYS A 44 -22.99 14.76 -12.02
N VAL A 45 -22.89 13.44 -12.04
CA VAL A 45 -22.57 12.68 -10.82
C VAL A 45 -21.13 12.98 -10.47
N VAL A 46 -20.83 13.29 -9.21
CA VAL A 46 -19.45 13.55 -8.76
C VAL A 46 -19.10 12.55 -7.69
N VAL A 47 -17.92 11.95 -7.81
CA VAL A 47 -17.32 11.12 -6.77
C VAL A 47 -16.05 11.82 -6.28
N LEU A 48 -16.00 12.11 -4.99
CA LEU A 48 -14.80 12.61 -4.33
C LEU A 48 -14.08 11.42 -3.71
N ASP A 49 -12.81 11.26 -4.04
CA ASP A 49 -11.92 10.26 -3.45
C ASP A 49 -10.93 10.97 -2.51
N PHE A 50 -11.12 10.81 -1.21
CA PHE A 50 -10.20 11.31 -0.19
C PHE A 50 -9.07 10.30 -0.02
N TRP A 51 -7.92 10.59 -0.57
CA TRP A 51 -6.78 9.70 -0.66
C TRP A 51 -5.47 10.33 -0.21
N THR A 52 -4.45 9.49 -0.02
CA THR A 52 -3.06 9.88 0.18
C THR A 52 -2.15 8.86 -0.49
N PHE A 53 -1.00 9.27 -0.99
CA PHE A 53 -0.22 8.40 -1.87
C PHE A 53 0.66 7.36 -1.14
N CYS A 54 0.80 7.44 0.18
CA CYS A 54 1.44 6.38 0.98
C CYS A 54 0.54 5.15 1.18
N CYS A 55 -0.77 5.34 1.14
CA CYS A 55 -1.75 4.36 1.61
C CYS A 55 -2.08 3.33 0.52
N ILE A 56 -1.68 2.08 0.72
CA ILE A 56 -1.92 1.00 -0.25
C ILE A 56 -3.41 0.79 -0.55
N ASN A 57 -4.30 0.93 0.44
CA ASN A 57 -5.74 0.80 0.23
C ASN A 57 -6.29 1.93 -0.65
N CYS A 58 -5.69 3.13 -0.60
CA CYS A 58 -6.04 4.22 -1.51
C CYS A 58 -5.63 3.91 -2.95
N LEU A 59 -4.45 3.31 -3.14
CA LEU A 59 -3.98 2.88 -4.46
C LEU A 59 -4.91 1.79 -5.03
N HIS A 60 -5.37 0.84 -4.22
CA HIS A 60 -6.38 -0.13 -4.64
C HIS A 60 -7.67 0.55 -5.10
N VAL A 61 -8.14 1.57 -4.38
CA VAL A 61 -9.36 2.31 -4.76
C VAL A 61 -9.15 3.07 -6.07
N LEU A 62 -7.98 3.68 -6.32
CA LEU A 62 -7.69 4.30 -7.61
C LEU A 62 -7.88 3.30 -8.76
N ASP A 63 -7.39 2.06 -8.61
CA ASP A 63 -7.56 1.02 -9.63
C ASP A 63 -9.02 0.54 -9.75
N GLU A 64 -9.76 0.45 -8.64
CA GLU A 64 -11.20 0.14 -8.64
C GLU A 64 -12.03 1.21 -9.37
N LEU A 65 -11.60 2.48 -9.34
CA LEU A 65 -12.31 3.61 -9.95
C LEU A 65 -12.07 3.73 -11.46
N ARG A 66 -10.93 3.25 -12.00
CA ARG A 66 -10.60 3.35 -13.44
C ARG A 66 -11.68 2.80 -14.38
N PRO A 67 -12.23 1.58 -14.16
CA PRO A 67 -13.31 1.07 -15.01
C PRO A 67 -14.60 1.91 -14.92
N LEU A 68 -14.86 2.58 -13.80
CA LEU A 68 -16.01 3.46 -13.65
C LEU A 68 -15.83 4.77 -14.43
N GLU A 69 -14.62 5.33 -14.42
CA GLU A 69 -14.29 6.49 -15.26
C GLU A 69 -14.51 6.21 -16.73
N GLU A 70 -14.02 5.04 -17.22
CA GLU A 70 -14.21 4.62 -18.61
C GLU A 70 -15.70 4.42 -18.95
N LYS A 71 -16.44 3.74 -18.05
CA LYS A 71 -17.87 3.43 -18.27
C LYS A 71 -18.75 4.67 -18.31
N TYR A 72 -18.50 5.66 -17.45
CA TYR A 72 -19.40 6.79 -17.22
C TYR A 72 -18.84 8.15 -17.68
N GLY A 73 -17.76 8.19 -18.46
CA GLY A 73 -16.95 9.38 -18.75
C GLY A 73 -17.68 10.65 -19.15
N ASP A 74 -18.88 10.58 -19.78
CA ASP A 74 -19.68 11.74 -20.15
C ASP A 74 -20.70 12.18 -19.08
N GLN A 75 -20.81 11.46 -17.95
CA GLN A 75 -21.84 11.63 -16.93
C GLN A 75 -21.26 11.75 -15.52
N LEU A 76 -20.08 11.17 -15.29
CA LEU A 76 -19.36 11.11 -14.03
C LEU A 76 -18.17 12.07 -14.06
N VAL A 77 -17.86 12.68 -12.93
CA VAL A 77 -16.57 13.33 -12.66
C VAL A 77 -16.01 12.76 -11.38
N LEU A 78 -14.85 12.10 -11.47
CA LEU A 78 -14.04 11.78 -10.31
C LEU A 78 -13.18 12.99 -9.93
N ILE A 79 -12.97 13.20 -8.65
CA ILE A 79 -12.05 14.18 -8.08
C ILE A 79 -11.29 13.53 -6.96
N GLY A 80 -9.97 13.40 -7.12
CA GLY A 80 -9.09 13.05 -6.00
C GLY A 80 -8.98 14.25 -5.06
N VAL A 81 -9.22 14.04 -3.77
CA VAL A 81 -8.92 15.02 -2.72
C VAL A 81 -7.72 14.49 -1.96
N HIS A 82 -6.53 14.96 -2.33
CA HIS A 82 -5.32 14.51 -1.67
C HIS A 82 -5.17 15.17 -0.31
N SER A 83 -5.27 14.35 0.72
CA SER A 83 -5.25 14.75 2.13
C SER A 83 -4.09 14.02 2.81
N PRO A 84 -2.94 14.69 3.06
CA PRO A 84 -1.70 14.05 3.48
C PRO A 84 -1.78 13.38 4.85
N LYS A 85 -1.10 12.23 4.99
CA LYS A 85 -0.89 11.51 6.25
C LYS A 85 0.49 11.84 6.85
N PHE A 86 1.51 11.94 5.99
CA PHE A 86 2.88 12.29 6.33
C PHE A 86 3.20 13.73 5.93
N GLU A 87 4.24 14.31 6.55
CA GLU A 87 4.69 15.68 6.23
C GLU A 87 5.12 15.81 4.77
N HIS A 88 5.88 14.84 4.27
CA HIS A 88 6.34 14.79 2.89
C HIS A 88 5.20 14.85 1.88
N GLU A 89 4.06 14.23 2.19
CA GLU A 89 2.90 14.22 1.31
C GLU A 89 2.22 15.60 1.16
N ALA A 90 2.46 16.51 2.11
CA ALA A 90 1.98 17.88 2.01
C ALA A 90 2.82 18.74 1.03
N ASP A 91 3.98 18.24 0.58
CA ASP A 91 4.79 18.90 -0.43
C ASP A 91 4.11 18.82 -1.81
N ARG A 92 4.09 19.95 -2.52
CA ARG A 92 3.41 20.04 -3.82
C ARG A 92 4.12 19.24 -4.90
N ASP A 93 5.43 19.27 -4.95
CA ASP A 93 6.21 18.57 -5.97
C ASP A 93 6.13 17.05 -5.75
N ALA A 94 6.10 16.60 -4.49
CA ALA A 94 5.86 15.20 -4.13
C ALA A 94 4.46 14.73 -4.59
N LEU A 95 3.42 15.54 -4.37
CA LEU A 95 2.07 15.23 -4.85
C LEU A 95 2.02 15.19 -6.38
N GLU A 96 2.66 16.13 -7.10
CA GLU A 96 2.71 16.12 -8.56
C GLU A 96 3.38 14.84 -9.09
N ALA A 97 4.49 14.43 -8.48
CA ALA A 97 5.17 13.18 -8.81
C ALA A 97 4.31 11.95 -8.52
N ALA A 98 3.59 11.92 -7.40
CA ALA A 98 2.70 10.82 -7.05
C ALA A 98 1.50 10.70 -8.02
N VAL A 99 0.89 11.82 -8.40
CA VAL A 99 -0.20 11.86 -9.40
C VAL A 99 0.26 11.32 -10.76
N GLU A 100 1.50 11.59 -11.14
CA GLU A 100 2.11 11.04 -12.34
C GLU A 100 2.44 9.54 -12.18
N ARG A 101 3.10 9.16 -11.07
CA ARG A 101 3.52 7.78 -10.75
C ARG A 101 2.36 6.80 -10.82
N TYR A 102 1.25 7.16 -10.19
CA TYR A 102 0.04 6.32 -10.10
C TYR A 102 -0.95 6.57 -11.24
N ALA A 103 -0.53 7.29 -12.29
CA ALA A 103 -1.34 7.56 -13.48
C ALA A 103 -2.77 8.00 -13.12
N VAL A 104 -2.92 9.00 -12.24
CA VAL A 104 -4.22 9.53 -11.84
C VAL A 104 -4.81 10.33 -13.00
N HIS A 105 -5.89 9.82 -13.61
CA HIS A 105 -6.50 10.38 -14.83
C HIS A 105 -7.73 11.24 -14.55
N HIS A 106 -7.80 11.86 -13.40
CA HIS A 106 -8.85 12.81 -13.01
C HIS A 106 -8.25 14.05 -12.33
N PRO A 107 -9.03 15.12 -12.14
CA PRO A 107 -8.62 16.27 -11.37
C PRO A 107 -8.27 15.92 -9.93
N VAL A 108 -7.21 16.50 -9.40
CA VAL A 108 -6.80 16.33 -8.01
C VAL A 108 -6.79 17.69 -7.31
N LEU A 109 -7.55 17.78 -6.21
CA LEU A 109 -7.47 18.89 -5.26
C LEU A 109 -6.36 18.61 -4.25
N ASP A 110 -5.48 19.56 -4.09
CA ASP A 110 -4.41 19.54 -3.10
C ASP A 110 -4.92 20.17 -1.78
N ASP A 111 -5.15 19.31 -0.77
CA ASP A 111 -5.75 19.66 0.54
C ASP A 111 -4.74 19.49 1.70
N PRO A 112 -3.56 20.18 1.69
CA PRO A 112 -2.49 19.96 2.66
C PRO A 112 -2.88 20.27 4.10
N ASP A 113 -3.84 21.19 4.30
CA ASP A 113 -4.34 21.62 5.61
C ASP A 113 -5.58 20.82 6.07
N LEU A 114 -5.96 19.77 5.35
CA LEU A 114 -7.14 18.94 5.62
C LEU A 114 -8.46 19.74 5.71
N THR A 115 -8.55 20.86 4.99
CA THR A 115 -9.71 21.76 5.04
C THR A 115 -10.96 21.11 4.43
N THR A 116 -10.82 20.53 3.24
CA THR A 116 -11.90 19.80 2.57
C THR A 116 -12.16 18.46 3.27
N TRP A 117 -11.13 17.76 3.73
CA TRP A 117 -11.24 16.59 4.58
C TRP A 117 -12.17 16.82 5.78
N GLN A 118 -11.95 17.90 6.54
CA GLN A 118 -12.77 18.25 7.71
C GLN A 118 -14.20 18.65 7.31
N ALA A 119 -14.37 19.42 6.23
CA ALA A 119 -15.68 19.85 5.77
C ALA A 119 -16.61 18.68 5.38
N TYR A 120 -16.01 17.58 4.88
CA TYR A 120 -16.74 16.36 4.54
C TYR A 120 -16.75 15.32 5.68
N ALA A 121 -16.18 15.66 6.82
CA ALA A 121 -16.07 14.76 7.99
C ALA A 121 -15.40 13.41 7.65
N ALA A 122 -14.44 13.40 6.71
CA ALA A 122 -13.64 12.22 6.43
C ALA A 122 -12.83 11.82 7.67
N ARG A 123 -12.70 10.52 7.94
CA ARG A 123 -12.03 10.00 9.15
C ARG A 123 -11.03 8.88 8.88
N ALA A 124 -10.98 8.38 7.65
CA ALA A 124 -10.07 7.32 7.23
C ALA A 124 -9.68 7.49 5.76
N TRP A 125 -8.52 7.02 5.40
CA TRP A 125 -8.09 6.81 4.02
C TRP A 125 -8.32 5.34 3.63
N PRO A 126 -8.86 5.08 2.43
CA PRO A 126 -9.60 6.01 1.56
C PRO A 126 -11.01 6.29 2.08
N THR A 127 -11.62 7.40 1.61
CA THR A 127 -13.04 7.70 1.81
C THR A 127 -13.63 8.23 0.51
N LEU A 128 -14.70 7.60 0.01
CA LEU A 128 -15.43 8.01 -1.18
C LEU A 128 -16.71 8.76 -0.80
N VAL A 129 -16.98 9.90 -1.43
CA VAL A 129 -18.22 10.66 -1.24
C VAL A 129 -18.90 10.89 -2.59
N VAL A 130 -20.17 10.49 -2.71
CA VAL A 130 -20.94 10.59 -3.94
C VAL A 130 -21.91 11.75 -3.88
N LEU A 131 -21.88 12.61 -4.90
CA LEU A 131 -22.77 13.75 -5.06
C LEU A 131 -23.71 13.54 -6.26
N ASP A 132 -25.00 13.85 -6.06
CA ASP A 132 -25.96 13.83 -7.15
C ASP A 132 -25.77 15.03 -8.11
N PRO A 133 -26.34 15.02 -9.33
CA PRO A 133 -26.24 16.11 -10.29
C PRO A 133 -26.75 17.49 -9.79
N GLU A 134 -27.55 17.51 -8.73
CA GLU A 134 -27.99 18.74 -8.07
C GLU A 134 -27.02 19.19 -6.96
N GLY A 135 -25.98 18.38 -6.64
CA GLY A 135 -24.90 18.64 -5.69
C GLY A 135 -25.27 18.37 -4.23
N TYR A 136 -26.05 17.37 -4.01
CA TYR A 136 -26.31 16.84 -2.67
C TYR A 136 -25.49 15.59 -2.43
N ILE A 137 -24.99 15.41 -1.21
CA ILE A 137 -24.33 14.19 -0.78
C ILE A 137 -25.39 13.09 -0.71
N VAL A 138 -25.16 11.99 -1.41
CA VAL A 138 -26.05 10.82 -1.45
C VAL A 138 -25.44 9.60 -0.80
N ALA A 139 -24.11 9.50 -0.75
CA ALA A 139 -23.39 8.43 -0.06
C ALA A 139 -22.02 8.90 0.42
N SER A 140 -21.51 8.25 1.46
CA SER A 140 -20.11 8.37 1.92
C SER A 140 -19.67 6.98 2.38
N MET A 141 -18.53 6.50 1.89
CA MET A 141 -17.99 5.15 2.11
C MET A 141 -16.55 5.26 2.49
N SER A 142 -16.08 4.44 3.43
CA SER A 142 -14.66 4.38 3.79
C SER A 142 -14.11 2.98 3.54
N GLY A 143 -12.82 2.87 3.18
CA GLY A 143 -12.16 1.64 2.82
C GLY A 143 -12.26 1.31 1.34
N GLU A 144 -11.82 0.14 0.97
CA GLU A 144 -11.79 -0.41 -0.39
C GLU A 144 -12.93 -1.39 -0.66
N GLY A 145 -13.08 -1.85 -1.92
CA GLY A 145 -14.07 -2.87 -2.30
C GLY A 145 -15.44 -2.34 -2.66
N HIS A 146 -15.57 -1.04 -2.89
CA HIS A 146 -16.87 -0.39 -3.15
C HIS A 146 -17.25 -0.28 -4.63
N ALA A 147 -16.39 -0.69 -5.58
CA ALA A 147 -16.59 -0.45 -7.01
C ALA A 147 -17.94 -0.94 -7.55
N HIS A 148 -18.38 -2.14 -7.16
CA HIS A 148 -19.65 -2.70 -7.62
C HIS A 148 -20.86 -1.89 -7.12
N GLY A 149 -20.93 -1.63 -5.82
CA GLY A 149 -22.03 -0.86 -5.23
C GLY A 149 -22.05 0.58 -5.74
N LEU A 150 -20.86 1.17 -5.93
CA LEU A 150 -20.72 2.50 -6.53
C LEU A 150 -21.24 2.52 -7.97
N SER A 151 -20.95 1.50 -8.79
CA SER A 151 -21.49 1.36 -10.14
C SER A 151 -23.02 1.34 -10.15
N VAL A 152 -23.65 0.56 -9.27
CA VAL A 152 -25.12 0.50 -9.14
C VAL A 152 -25.70 1.84 -8.73
N LEU A 153 -25.11 2.51 -7.73
CA LEU A 153 -25.55 3.83 -7.28
C LEU A 153 -25.46 4.89 -8.39
N ILE A 154 -24.36 4.88 -9.17
CA ILE A 154 -24.18 5.79 -10.30
C ILE A 154 -25.25 5.53 -11.38
N ASP A 155 -25.54 4.27 -11.73
CA ASP A 155 -26.58 3.91 -12.69
C ASP A 155 -27.97 4.43 -12.24
N ASP A 156 -28.32 4.28 -10.96
CA ASP A 156 -29.57 4.77 -10.38
C ASP A 156 -29.67 6.31 -10.43
N LEU A 157 -28.60 7.02 -10.05
CA LEU A 157 -28.55 8.48 -10.12
C LEU A 157 -28.68 8.99 -11.56
N ILE A 158 -28.02 8.35 -12.52
CA ILE A 158 -28.11 8.70 -13.94
C ILE A 158 -29.57 8.51 -14.42
N ALA A 159 -30.22 7.39 -14.10
CA ALA A 159 -31.60 7.14 -14.47
C ALA A 159 -32.58 8.15 -13.85
N GLU A 160 -32.45 8.43 -12.56
CA GLU A 160 -33.27 9.40 -11.82
C GLU A 160 -33.11 10.81 -12.43
N HIS A 161 -31.87 11.29 -12.57
CA HIS A 161 -31.60 12.65 -13.00
C HIS A 161 -31.78 12.87 -14.52
N THR A 162 -31.72 11.79 -15.32
CA THR A 162 -32.17 11.82 -16.71
C THR A 162 -33.70 12.07 -16.77
N THR A 163 -34.47 11.36 -15.95
CA THR A 163 -35.92 11.52 -15.85
C THR A 163 -36.33 12.90 -15.34
N LYS A 164 -35.58 13.45 -14.39
CA LYS A 164 -35.77 14.80 -13.84
C LYS A 164 -35.32 15.92 -14.81
N GLY A 165 -34.50 15.59 -15.84
CA GLY A 165 -33.89 16.56 -16.73
C GLY A 165 -32.78 17.39 -16.08
N THR A 166 -32.17 16.91 -15.02
CA THR A 166 -31.08 17.57 -14.28
C THR A 166 -29.69 16.96 -14.58
N LEU A 167 -29.63 15.85 -15.32
CA LEU A 167 -28.38 15.27 -15.80
C LEU A 167 -27.89 16.02 -17.04
N ARG A 168 -26.58 16.33 -17.08
CA ARG A 168 -25.89 16.92 -18.24
C ARG A 168 -24.76 15.98 -18.69
N ARG A 169 -24.74 15.66 -19.98
CA ARG A 169 -23.65 14.91 -20.62
C ARG A 169 -22.60 15.84 -21.19
N GLY A 170 -21.39 15.34 -21.35
CA GLY A 170 -20.26 16.04 -21.97
C GLY A 170 -18.95 15.79 -21.22
N ASP A 171 -17.85 16.37 -21.72
CA ASP A 171 -16.53 16.17 -21.16
C ASP A 171 -16.41 16.68 -19.72
N GLY A 172 -15.54 16.02 -18.94
CA GLY A 172 -15.11 16.41 -17.60
C GLY A 172 -14.02 17.50 -17.64
N PRO A 173 -13.59 18.02 -16.48
CA PRO A 173 -12.57 19.05 -16.37
C PRO A 173 -11.12 18.50 -16.42
N TYR A 174 -10.91 17.20 -16.64
CA TYR A 174 -9.59 16.58 -16.71
C TYR A 174 -8.80 17.05 -17.92
N VAL A 175 -7.54 17.43 -17.68
CA VAL A 175 -6.55 17.77 -18.71
C VAL A 175 -5.27 16.97 -18.42
N ALA A 176 -4.92 16.06 -19.31
CA ALA A 176 -3.73 15.23 -19.15
C ALA A 176 -2.44 16.08 -19.15
N PRO A 177 -1.55 15.90 -18.18
CA PRO A 177 -0.23 16.51 -18.21
C PRO A 177 0.64 15.88 -19.32
N PRO A 178 1.69 16.57 -19.81
CA PRO A 178 2.65 15.98 -20.72
C PRO A 178 3.43 14.85 -20.01
N ALA A 179 3.56 13.69 -20.65
CA ALA A 179 4.38 12.60 -20.12
C ALA A 179 5.87 12.89 -20.37
N PRO A 180 6.75 12.75 -19.36
CA PRO A 180 8.19 12.85 -19.54
C PRO A 180 8.74 11.64 -20.30
N GLU A 181 9.81 11.88 -21.09
CA GLU A 181 10.60 10.82 -21.74
C GLU A 181 11.88 10.58 -20.93
N THR A 182 11.93 9.51 -20.13
CA THR A 182 13.08 9.13 -19.29
C THR A 182 13.49 7.69 -19.56
N LEU A 183 14.77 7.33 -19.27
CA LEU A 183 15.25 5.95 -19.39
C LEU A 183 14.53 5.02 -18.41
N LEU A 184 14.45 5.42 -17.16
CA LEU A 184 13.64 4.81 -16.11
C LEU A 184 12.50 5.75 -15.76
N ARG A 185 11.37 5.20 -15.30
CA ARG A 185 10.24 6.00 -14.82
C ARG A 185 9.74 5.47 -13.50
N PHE A 186 9.94 6.25 -12.44
CA PHE A 186 9.66 5.86 -11.06
C PHE A 186 10.17 4.46 -10.73
N PRO A 187 11.51 4.20 -10.86
CA PRO A 187 12.06 2.89 -10.53
C PRO A 187 11.79 2.53 -9.08
N GLY A 188 11.43 1.27 -8.83
CA GLY A 188 11.06 0.78 -7.49
C GLY A 188 12.22 0.16 -6.76
N LYS A 189 12.76 -0.95 -7.30
CA LYS A 189 13.80 -1.76 -6.65
C LYS A 189 14.97 -2.05 -7.58
N VAL A 190 16.13 -2.36 -7.00
CA VAL A 190 17.35 -2.70 -7.73
C VAL A 190 18.03 -3.91 -7.10
N ILE A 191 18.59 -4.78 -7.94
CA ILE A 191 19.48 -5.86 -7.50
C ILE A 191 20.69 -5.97 -8.43
N THR A 192 21.79 -6.53 -7.94
CA THR A 192 22.96 -6.83 -8.78
C THR A 192 22.66 -7.97 -9.75
N ALA A 193 23.01 -7.81 -11.01
CA ALA A 193 22.95 -8.87 -12.00
C ALA A 193 24.20 -9.76 -11.92
N PRO A 194 24.08 -11.09 -12.14
CA PRO A 194 25.24 -11.99 -12.11
C PRO A 194 26.19 -11.70 -13.28
N ALA A 195 27.50 -11.76 -13.03
CA ALA A 195 28.48 -11.69 -14.07
C ALA A 195 28.23 -12.80 -15.11
N ARG A 196 28.05 -12.45 -16.38
CA ARG A 196 27.99 -13.44 -17.45
C ARG A 196 29.42 -13.86 -17.82
N PRO A 197 29.71 -15.18 -17.99
CA PRO A 197 30.92 -15.54 -18.69
C PRO A 197 30.84 -14.95 -20.09
N VAL A 198 31.82 -14.15 -20.49
CA VAL A 198 31.91 -13.59 -21.83
C VAL A 198 31.98 -14.77 -22.82
N GLN A 199 30.89 -15.15 -23.42
CA GLN A 199 30.91 -15.98 -24.63
C GLN A 199 31.53 -15.09 -25.71
N ALA A 200 32.81 -15.36 -26.04
CA ALA A 200 33.48 -14.73 -27.16
C ALA A 200 32.57 -14.89 -28.38
N GLN A 201 32.01 -13.79 -28.88
CA GLN A 201 31.33 -13.82 -30.17
C GLN A 201 32.36 -14.33 -31.21
N PRO A 202 32.03 -15.28 -32.09
CA PRO A 202 32.91 -15.68 -33.16
C PRO A 202 33.00 -14.53 -34.16
N THR A 203 33.97 -13.62 -33.94
CA THR A 203 34.39 -12.67 -34.94
C THR A 203 35.00 -13.50 -36.07
N GLY A 204 34.46 -13.31 -37.27
CA GLY A 204 34.76 -14.12 -38.44
C GLY A 204 36.24 -14.32 -38.72
N ARG A 205 36.56 -15.55 -39.21
CA ARG A 205 37.80 -15.99 -39.85
C ARG A 205 39.09 -15.37 -39.30
N GLN A 206 39.69 -16.03 -38.32
CA GLN A 206 41.12 -15.99 -38.08
C GLN A 206 41.73 -17.37 -38.31
N SER A 207 42.89 -17.36 -38.96
CA SER A 207 43.66 -18.52 -39.36
C SER A 207 44.22 -19.30 -38.15
N ALA A 208 44.42 -20.60 -38.32
CA ALA A 208 44.73 -21.60 -37.29
C ALA A 208 46.18 -21.52 -36.70
N ASP A 209 46.84 -20.40 -36.65
CA ASP A 209 48.24 -20.33 -36.26
C ASP A 209 48.59 -19.46 -35.01
N ASP A 210 47.57 -18.89 -34.28
CA ASP A 210 47.82 -18.05 -33.09
C ASP A 210 47.34 -18.65 -31.75
N ALA A 211 47.32 -19.96 -31.62
CA ALA A 211 46.90 -20.64 -30.37
C ALA A 211 48.07 -21.06 -29.48
N ALA A 212 48.93 -20.11 -29.09
CA ALA A 212 49.94 -20.40 -28.04
C ALA A 212 50.48 -19.11 -27.41
N SER A 213 49.71 -18.40 -26.59
CA SER A 213 50.26 -17.55 -25.50
C SER A 213 49.16 -16.66 -24.88
N SER A 214 48.38 -17.20 -23.95
CA SER A 214 47.77 -16.40 -22.87
C SER A 214 47.24 -17.31 -21.73
N ALA A 215 48.20 -17.98 -21.07
CA ALA A 215 47.93 -18.50 -19.73
C ALA A 215 48.40 -17.45 -18.73
N GLY A 216 47.45 -16.71 -18.09
CA GLY A 216 47.81 -15.81 -17.01
C GLY A 216 47.07 -14.48 -16.95
N ALA A 217 45.81 -14.42 -17.32
CA ALA A 217 44.95 -13.31 -16.88
C ALA A 217 43.92 -13.89 -15.90
N GLY A 218 43.97 -13.47 -14.64
CA GLY A 218 42.91 -13.78 -13.68
C GLY A 218 41.56 -13.37 -14.28
N GLU A 219 40.59 -14.24 -14.22
CA GLU A 219 39.22 -13.89 -14.56
C GLU A 219 38.77 -12.81 -13.60
N HIS A 220 38.84 -11.54 -14.00
CA HIS A 220 38.10 -10.48 -13.37
C HIS A 220 36.62 -10.78 -13.63
N LEU A 221 35.92 -11.22 -12.57
CA LEU A 221 34.48 -11.27 -12.55
C LEU A 221 33.98 -9.83 -12.58
N THR A 222 33.72 -9.30 -13.77
CA THR A 222 32.97 -8.03 -13.90
C THR A 222 31.54 -8.31 -13.42
N SER A 223 30.95 -7.41 -12.65
CA SER A 223 29.53 -7.50 -12.27
C SER A 223 28.71 -7.51 -13.57
N GLY A 224 27.57 -8.19 -13.58
CA GLY A 224 26.68 -8.18 -14.74
C GLY A 224 25.87 -6.89 -14.89
N GLY A 225 26.14 -5.88 -14.07
CA GLY A 225 25.35 -4.66 -13.93
C GLY A 225 24.18 -4.84 -12.96
N PHE A 226 23.00 -4.27 -13.29
CA PHE A 226 21.87 -4.19 -12.38
C PHE A 226 20.54 -4.57 -13.06
N PHE A 227 19.68 -5.31 -12.37
CA PHE A 227 18.26 -5.38 -12.71
C PHE A 227 17.51 -4.34 -11.90
N VAL A 228 16.64 -3.58 -12.57
CA VAL A 228 15.84 -2.50 -11.99
C VAL A 228 14.39 -2.71 -12.35
N SER A 229 13.50 -2.64 -11.39
CA SER A 229 12.06 -2.52 -11.67
C SER A 229 11.76 -1.11 -12.15
N ASP A 230 11.46 -0.97 -13.44
CA ASP A 230 11.07 0.27 -14.09
C ASP A 230 9.55 0.40 -14.02
N THR A 231 9.09 0.75 -12.80
CA THR A 231 7.75 0.53 -12.29
C THR A 231 6.67 1.16 -13.18
N ALA A 232 6.78 2.45 -13.49
CA ALA A 232 5.77 3.14 -14.29
C ALA A 232 5.90 2.91 -15.81
N HIS A 233 6.96 2.25 -16.28
CA HIS A 233 7.01 1.68 -17.62
C HIS A 233 6.54 0.22 -17.68
N HIS A 234 6.16 -0.37 -16.53
CA HIS A 234 5.69 -1.75 -16.41
C HIS A 234 6.71 -2.77 -16.92
N GLN A 235 7.99 -2.59 -16.58
CA GLN A 235 9.11 -3.37 -17.11
C GLN A 235 10.15 -3.69 -16.04
N VAL A 236 11.00 -4.67 -16.32
CA VAL A 236 12.28 -4.88 -15.63
C VAL A 236 13.40 -4.57 -16.63
N VAL A 237 14.31 -3.69 -16.23
CA VAL A 237 15.42 -3.24 -17.07
C VAL A 237 16.72 -3.86 -16.56
N HIS A 238 17.55 -4.37 -17.46
CA HIS A 238 18.92 -4.76 -17.19
C HIS A 238 19.84 -3.61 -17.65
N LEU A 239 20.50 -2.97 -16.69
CA LEU A 239 21.47 -1.91 -16.90
C LEU A 239 22.90 -2.44 -16.76
N ALA A 240 23.85 -1.83 -17.44
CA ALA A 240 25.26 -2.08 -17.25
C ALA A 240 25.76 -1.55 -15.88
N GLU A 241 27.03 -1.77 -15.55
CA GLU A 241 27.68 -1.32 -14.31
C GLU A 241 27.65 0.20 -14.10
N ASP A 242 27.51 0.97 -15.18
CA ASP A 242 27.38 2.44 -15.10
C ASP A 242 26.00 2.90 -14.58
N GLY A 243 25.02 1.97 -14.47
CA GLY A 243 23.66 2.27 -14.05
C GLY A 243 22.84 3.08 -15.05
N GLU A 244 23.36 3.35 -16.24
CA GLU A 244 22.77 4.22 -17.26
C GLU A 244 22.61 3.50 -18.63
N THR A 245 23.53 2.60 -18.98
CA THR A 245 23.48 1.89 -20.26
C THR A 245 22.53 0.71 -20.21
N GLU A 246 21.48 0.76 -21.02
CA GLU A 246 20.51 -0.35 -21.13
C GLU A 246 21.11 -1.54 -21.89
N LEU A 247 21.01 -2.73 -21.30
CA LEU A 247 21.43 -4.00 -21.89
C LEU A 247 20.24 -4.83 -22.40
N ALA A 248 19.13 -4.82 -21.67
CA ALA A 248 17.90 -5.53 -22.03
C ALA A 248 16.69 -4.96 -21.27
N ARG A 249 15.49 -5.20 -21.80
CA ARG A 249 14.20 -4.98 -21.15
C ARG A 249 13.34 -6.24 -21.17
N TYR A 250 12.58 -6.45 -20.11
CA TYR A 250 11.68 -7.58 -19.97
C TYR A 250 10.28 -7.08 -19.61
N GLY A 251 9.26 -7.62 -20.28
CA GLY A 251 7.86 -7.28 -20.02
C GLY A 251 7.38 -6.05 -20.78
N GLY A 252 6.53 -5.26 -20.16
CA GLY A 252 5.83 -4.10 -20.71
C GLY A 252 4.36 -4.08 -20.29
N PRO A 253 3.60 -3.05 -20.69
CA PRO A 253 2.17 -2.96 -20.42
C PRO A 253 1.41 -4.24 -20.86
N GLY A 254 0.56 -4.78 -19.96
CA GLY A 254 -0.16 -6.03 -20.17
C GLY A 254 0.63 -7.31 -19.84
N VAL A 255 1.93 -7.20 -19.53
CA VAL A 255 2.75 -8.29 -18.97
C VAL A 255 3.00 -8.06 -17.48
N PHE A 256 3.51 -6.88 -17.15
CA PHE A 256 3.62 -6.39 -15.77
C PHE A 256 2.69 -5.20 -15.55
N ASN A 257 2.36 -4.96 -14.28
CA ASN A 257 1.67 -3.76 -13.83
C ASN A 257 2.31 -3.28 -12.53
N GLU A 258 3.09 -2.20 -12.62
CA GLU A 258 3.88 -1.62 -11.53
C GLU A 258 4.75 -2.66 -10.80
N PRO A 259 5.69 -3.33 -11.50
CA PRO A 259 6.60 -4.28 -10.86
C PRO A 259 7.46 -3.56 -9.82
N GLN A 260 7.62 -4.18 -8.64
CA GLN A 260 8.42 -3.68 -7.52
C GLN A 260 9.57 -4.63 -7.21
N GLY A 261 9.44 -5.49 -6.23
CA GLY A 261 10.49 -6.36 -5.72
C GLY A 261 11.10 -7.29 -6.77
N LEU A 262 12.40 -7.43 -6.71
CA LEU A 262 13.21 -8.28 -7.57
C LEU A 262 14.01 -9.27 -6.74
N LEU A 263 14.05 -10.54 -7.14
CA LEU A 263 14.85 -11.56 -6.47
C LEU A 263 15.55 -12.45 -7.48
N LEU A 264 16.88 -12.39 -7.54
CA LEU A 264 17.68 -13.36 -8.26
C LEU A 264 17.67 -14.68 -7.49
N LEU A 265 17.16 -15.74 -8.11
CA LEU A 265 17.11 -17.06 -7.49
C LEU A 265 18.51 -17.63 -7.26
N PRO A 266 18.79 -18.28 -6.12
CA PRO A 266 20.03 -19.02 -5.92
C PRO A 266 20.13 -20.20 -6.89
N GLU A 267 21.35 -20.67 -7.13
CA GLU A 267 21.64 -21.69 -8.16
C GLU A 267 20.78 -22.95 -8.01
N GLU A 268 20.57 -23.42 -6.79
CA GLU A 268 19.74 -24.61 -6.52
C GLU A 268 18.27 -24.40 -6.92
N ALA A 269 17.71 -23.23 -6.65
CA ALA A 269 16.34 -22.87 -7.05
C ALA A 269 16.24 -22.70 -8.58
N ARG A 270 17.23 -22.07 -9.21
CA ARG A 270 17.31 -21.95 -10.70
C ARG A 270 17.41 -23.32 -11.35
N ALA A 271 18.22 -24.22 -10.83
CA ALA A 271 18.35 -25.57 -11.35
C ALA A 271 17.04 -26.38 -11.21
N ARG A 272 16.27 -26.15 -10.14
CA ARG A 272 14.99 -26.79 -9.88
C ARG A 272 13.86 -26.27 -10.75
N THR A 273 13.75 -24.94 -10.89
CA THR A 273 12.61 -24.28 -11.56
C THR A 273 12.85 -23.99 -13.03
N GLY A 274 14.11 -23.78 -13.43
CA GLY A 274 14.49 -23.28 -14.74
C GLY A 274 14.22 -21.80 -14.94
N ASP A 275 13.93 -21.04 -13.87
CA ASP A 275 13.77 -19.58 -13.86
C ASP A 275 14.98 -18.93 -13.19
N ASP A 276 15.26 -17.68 -13.52
CA ASP A 276 16.43 -16.95 -13.00
C ASP A 276 16.06 -15.85 -12.04
N LEU A 277 15.03 -15.06 -12.34
CA LEU A 277 14.64 -13.85 -11.62
C LEU A 277 13.16 -13.91 -11.27
N LEU A 278 12.80 -13.62 -10.03
CA LEU A 278 11.42 -13.37 -9.61
C LEU A 278 11.15 -11.87 -9.55
N VAL A 279 9.90 -11.52 -9.83
CA VAL A 279 9.38 -10.15 -9.85
C VAL A 279 8.08 -10.11 -9.07
N ALA A 280 7.98 -9.21 -8.11
CA ALA A 280 6.73 -8.84 -7.48
C ALA A 280 5.95 -7.93 -8.43
N ASP A 281 4.93 -8.47 -9.08
CA ASP A 281 4.06 -7.77 -10.03
C ASP A 281 2.87 -7.19 -9.27
N SER A 282 3.11 -6.05 -8.64
CA SER A 282 2.37 -5.57 -7.47
C SER A 282 0.89 -5.31 -7.75
N VAL A 283 0.55 -4.57 -8.79
CA VAL A 283 -0.84 -4.24 -9.15
C VAL A 283 -1.54 -5.40 -9.86
N ASN A 284 -0.81 -6.33 -10.47
CA ASN A 284 -1.37 -7.59 -10.95
C ASN A 284 -1.57 -8.62 -9.82
N HIS A 285 -1.15 -8.33 -8.58
CA HIS A 285 -1.26 -9.24 -7.44
C HIS A 285 -0.67 -10.63 -7.70
N GLU A 286 0.49 -10.66 -8.36
CA GLU A 286 1.17 -11.88 -8.79
C GLU A 286 2.66 -11.86 -8.47
N ILE A 287 3.27 -13.05 -8.37
CA ILE A 287 4.72 -13.19 -8.50
C ILE A 287 4.99 -13.82 -9.86
N LYS A 288 5.83 -13.16 -10.65
CA LYS A 288 6.25 -13.64 -11.96
C LYS A 288 7.71 -14.03 -11.96
N ALA A 289 8.06 -14.96 -12.84
CA ALA A 289 9.42 -15.40 -13.03
C ALA A 289 9.89 -15.07 -14.45
N ILE A 290 11.14 -14.60 -14.55
CA ILE A 290 11.83 -14.36 -15.82
C ILE A 290 12.93 -15.40 -15.98
N ARG A 291 12.99 -16.04 -17.17
CA ARG A 291 14.15 -16.81 -17.61
C ARG A 291 15.02 -15.90 -18.48
N LEU A 292 16.21 -15.58 -17.99
CA LEU A 292 17.09 -14.60 -18.65
C LEU A 292 17.66 -15.09 -19.99
N SER A 293 17.74 -16.42 -20.21
CA SER A 293 18.33 -17.00 -21.44
C SER A 293 17.48 -16.77 -22.69
N ASP A 294 16.15 -16.69 -22.55
CA ASP A 294 15.20 -16.55 -23.66
C ASP A 294 14.14 -15.45 -23.43
N GLY A 295 14.19 -14.76 -22.29
CA GLY A 295 13.25 -13.69 -21.92
C GLY A 295 11.84 -14.19 -21.58
N ARG A 296 11.65 -15.49 -21.35
CA ARG A 296 10.34 -16.05 -21.01
C ARG A 296 9.87 -15.53 -19.65
N ILE A 297 8.64 -15.05 -19.60
CA ILE A 297 7.96 -14.59 -18.37
C ILE A 297 6.78 -15.52 -18.11
N ARG A 298 6.57 -15.89 -16.84
CA ARG A 298 5.43 -16.70 -16.39
C ARG A 298 5.04 -16.37 -14.96
N THR A 299 3.75 -16.52 -14.62
CA THR A 299 3.26 -16.43 -13.23
C THR A 299 3.67 -17.69 -12.46
N VAL A 300 4.14 -17.50 -11.23
CA VAL A 300 4.55 -18.58 -10.30
C VAL A 300 3.73 -18.58 -9.00
N ALA A 301 3.07 -17.47 -8.67
CA ALA A 301 2.09 -17.34 -7.60
C ALA A 301 1.12 -16.20 -7.90
N GLY A 302 -0.10 -16.28 -7.37
CA GLY A 302 -1.15 -15.29 -7.61
C GLY A 302 -2.15 -15.74 -8.67
N THR A 303 -3.32 -15.10 -8.71
CA THR A 303 -4.42 -15.36 -9.66
C THR A 303 -4.71 -14.18 -10.57
N GLY A 304 -4.06 -13.03 -10.36
CA GLY A 304 -4.40 -11.76 -10.99
C GLY A 304 -5.55 -11.01 -10.30
N GLU A 305 -6.16 -11.61 -9.28
CA GLU A 305 -7.21 -10.99 -8.49
C GLU A 305 -6.67 -10.60 -7.10
N GLN A 306 -7.06 -9.43 -6.61
CA GLN A 306 -6.68 -8.97 -5.28
C GLN A 306 -7.27 -9.85 -4.18
N LEU A 307 -6.42 -10.33 -3.26
CA LEU A 307 -6.87 -11.03 -2.06
C LEU A 307 -7.54 -10.02 -1.11
N ARG A 308 -8.81 -10.27 -0.81
CA ARG A 308 -9.60 -9.46 0.15
C ARG A 308 -9.80 -10.15 1.49
N GLU A 309 -9.44 -11.43 1.57
CA GLU A 309 -9.47 -12.21 2.81
C GLU A 309 -8.12 -12.07 3.55
N ARG A 310 -8.16 -12.20 4.88
CA ARG A 310 -6.94 -12.04 5.71
C ARG A 310 -6.16 -13.33 5.92
N ASP A 311 -6.73 -14.45 5.56
CA ASP A 311 -6.15 -15.77 5.66
C ASP A 311 -6.02 -16.37 4.26
N GLY A 312 -4.97 -17.13 4.04
CA GLY A 312 -4.77 -17.77 2.76
C GLY A 312 -3.65 -18.80 2.80
N GLY A 313 -3.55 -19.56 1.73
CA GLY A 313 -2.51 -20.55 1.55
C GLY A 313 -2.94 -21.72 0.68
N GLY A 314 -1.96 -22.48 0.21
CA GLY A 314 -2.19 -23.63 -0.65
C GLY A 314 -1.45 -23.56 -1.97
N PRO A 315 -2.00 -24.14 -3.07
CA PRO A 315 -1.39 -24.06 -4.39
C PRO A 315 -1.26 -22.61 -4.87
N ALA A 316 -0.03 -22.17 -5.11
CA ALA A 316 0.30 -20.76 -5.33
C ALA A 316 -0.43 -20.13 -6.53
N LEU A 317 -0.67 -20.88 -7.60
CA LEU A 317 -1.42 -20.42 -8.78
C LEU A 317 -2.95 -20.37 -8.59
N ARG A 318 -3.45 -20.74 -7.40
CA ARG A 318 -4.88 -20.69 -7.04
C ARG A 318 -5.16 -19.79 -5.87
N GLN A 319 -4.12 -19.22 -5.28
CA GLN A 319 -4.19 -18.32 -4.15
C GLN A 319 -4.06 -16.88 -4.68
N ALA A 320 -5.09 -16.06 -4.49
CA ALA A 320 -4.99 -14.63 -4.73
C ALA A 320 -3.97 -14.00 -3.77
N LEU A 321 -3.23 -12.99 -4.22
CA LEU A 321 -2.30 -12.20 -3.43
C LEU A 321 -2.83 -10.76 -3.33
N SER A 322 -2.26 -9.95 -2.45
CA SER A 322 -2.63 -8.53 -2.32
C SER A 322 -1.38 -7.67 -2.29
N THR A 323 -1.05 -7.12 -3.45
CA THR A 323 0.05 -6.17 -3.66
C THR A 323 1.36 -6.64 -3.04
N PRO A 324 1.97 -7.72 -3.60
CA PRO A 324 3.31 -8.13 -3.20
C PRO A 324 4.28 -6.99 -3.56
N TRP A 325 5.08 -6.54 -2.58
CA TRP A 325 5.93 -5.36 -2.76
C TRP A 325 7.41 -5.68 -2.86
N ASP A 326 7.91 -6.66 -2.07
CA ASP A 326 9.31 -7.06 -2.11
C ASP A 326 9.50 -8.55 -1.86
N LEU A 327 10.67 -9.07 -2.22
CA LEU A 327 11.01 -10.49 -2.22
C LEU A 327 12.39 -10.72 -1.61
N ALA A 328 12.51 -11.68 -0.69
CA ALA A 328 13.79 -12.12 -0.16
C ALA A 328 13.89 -13.66 -0.15
N TRP A 329 15.09 -14.20 -0.36
CA TRP A 329 15.33 -15.63 -0.24
C TRP A 329 15.78 -15.98 1.17
N TRP A 330 15.07 -16.86 1.87
CA TRP A 330 15.39 -17.27 3.22
C TRP A 330 14.93 -18.70 3.51
N HIS A 331 15.83 -19.56 4.03
CA HIS A 331 15.54 -20.94 4.38
C HIS A 331 14.79 -21.76 3.30
N ASP A 332 15.34 -21.79 2.06
CA ASP A 332 14.78 -22.49 0.88
C ASP A 332 13.34 -22.07 0.52
N ARG A 333 13.01 -20.82 0.76
CA ARG A 333 11.72 -20.22 0.38
C ARG A 333 11.89 -18.75 0.00
N VAL A 334 10.91 -18.24 -0.73
CA VAL A 334 10.78 -16.80 -0.99
C VAL A 334 9.91 -16.20 0.09
N ILE A 335 10.41 -15.19 0.79
CA ILE A 335 9.60 -14.33 1.66
C ILE A 335 9.05 -13.21 0.82
N ILE A 336 7.75 -12.95 0.95
CA ILE A 336 7.02 -11.91 0.22
C ILE A 336 6.54 -10.87 1.22
N ALA A 337 6.92 -9.62 1.02
CA ALA A 337 6.29 -8.48 1.68
C ALA A 337 4.92 -8.24 1.05
N MET A 338 3.85 -8.67 1.72
CA MET A 338 2.47 -8.55 1.23
C MET A 338 1.87 -7.24 1.77
N ALA A 339 2.15 -6.14 1.08
CA ALA A 339 1.79 -4.80 1.53
C ALA A 339 0.27 -4.65 1.73
N GLY A 340 -0.54 -5.15 0.81
CA GLY A 340 -1.99 -4.99 0.85
C GLY A 340 -2.72 -5.80 1.93
N THR A 341 -2.06 -6.77 2.58
CA THR A 341 -2.63 -7.50 3.74
C THR A 341 -1.85 -7.27 5.02
N HIS A 342 -0.84 -6.39 5.02
CA HIS A 342 0.00 -6.11 6.19
C HIS A 342 0.64 -7.37 6.78
N GLN A 343 1.19 -8.24 5.90
CA GLN A 343 1.71 -9.57 6.27
C GLN A 343 3.02 -9.88 5.56
N LEU A 344 3.76 -10.85 6.11
CA LEU A 344 4.81 -11.56 5.37
C LEU A 344 4.28 -12.93 4.98
N TRP A 345 4.49 -13.31 3.72
CA TRP A 345 4.09 -14.60 3.17
C TRP A 345 5.32 -15.42 2.77
N ALA A 346 5.19 -16.75 2.73
CA ALA A 346 6.22 -17.66 2.26
C ALA A 346 5.76 -18.39 0.99
N LEU A 347 6.57 -18.32 -0.08
CA LEU A 347 6.38 -19.08 -1.31
C LEU A 347 7.43 -20.18 -1.41
N HIS A 348 7.00 -21.44 -1.47
CA HIS A 348 7.83 -22.59 -1.76
C HIS A 348 7.78 -22.93 -3.24
N LEU A 349 8.96 -22.95 -3.89
CA LEU A 349 9.10 -23.27 -5.29
C LEU A 349 9.28 -24.78 -5.51
N GLY A 350 8.38 -25.38 -6.29
CA GLY A 350 8.49 -26.75 -6.77
C GLY A 350 9.28 -26.85 -8.08
N GLU A 351 9.31 -28.05 -8.68
CA GLU A 351 9.91 -28.29 -10.00
C GLU A 351 9.10 -27.63 -11.15
N SER A 352 7.85 -27.29 -10.90
CA SER A 352 6.98 -26.52 -11.80
C SER A 352 6.05 -25.60 -11.02
N PRO A 353 5.49 -24.54 -11.63
CA PRO A 353 4.59 -23.60 -10.94
C PRO A 353 3.34 -24.26 -10.31
N GLU A 354 2.86 -25.36 -10.90
CA GLU A 354 1.71 -26.11 -10.39
C GLU A 354 1.98 -26.80 -9.03
N LEU A 355 3.26 -26.98 -8.71
CA LEU A 355 3.73 -27.56 -7.43
C LEU A 355 4.12 -26.48 -6.41
N ASN A 356 4.08 -25.22 -6.79
CA ASN A 356 4.36 -24.12 -5.88
C ASN A 356 3.25 -24.01 -4.82
N THR A 357 3.65 -23.71 -3.59
CA THR A 357 2.71 -23.43 -2.50
C THR A 357 3.05 -22.10 -1.83
N VAL A 358 2.04 -21.42 -1.36
CA VAL A 358 2.17 -20.14 -0.66
C VAL A 358 1.35 -20.17 0.62
N ALA A 359 1.80 -19.48 1.66
CA ALA A 359 1.07 -19.36 2.93
C ALA A 359 1.49 -18.09 3.70
N VAL A 360 0.63 -17.61 4.58
CA VAL A 360 0.97 -16.59 5.57
C VAL A 360 2.09 -17.10 6.46
N LEU A 361 3.14 -16.30 6.65
CA LEU A 361 4.28 -16.59 7.52
C LEU A 361 4.22 -15.75 8.80
N ALA A 362 3.92 -14.48 8.70
CA ALA A 362 3.81 -13.56 9.84
C ALA A 362 2.77 -12.47 9.58
N GLY A 363 2.13 -12.01 10.64
CA GLY A 363 1.14 -10.93 10.60
C GLY A 363 -0.30 -11.42 10.66
N THR A 364 -1.15 -10.65 11.39
CA THR A 364 -2.60 -10.93 11.54
C THR A 364 -3.46 -10.18 10.55
N SER A 365 -2.90 -9.40 9.63
CA SER A 365 -3.54 -8.39 8.78
C SER A 365 -4.15 -7.22 9.57
N ASN A 366 -3.84 -7.04 10.83
CA ASN A 366 -4.15 -5.78 11.50
C ASN A 366 -3.05 -4.79 11.19
N GLU A 367 -3.43 -3.59 10.80
CA GLU A 367 -2.51 -2.49 10.58
C GLU A 367 -1.99 -1.95 11.91
N GLY A 368 -0.67 -1.88 12.08
CA GLY A 368 -0.04 -1.36 13.28
C GLY A 368 1.31 -2.01 13.58
N ILE A 369 1.84 -1.72 14.75
CA ILE A 369 3.11 -2.27 15.24
C ILE A 369 2.86 -3.15 16.47
N ARG A 370 3.17 -4.44 16.34
CA ARG A 370 3.13 -5.40 17.44
C ARG A 370 4.15 -6.49 17.21
N ASP A 371 5.01 -6.69 18.21
CA ASP A 371 6.06 -7.72 18.23
C ASP A 371 5.58 -9.03 18.84
N GLY A 372 6.44 -10.05 18.76
CA GLY A 372 6.27 -11.37 19.34
C GLY A 372 6.10 -12.47 18.32
N ALA A 373 5.36 -13.53 18.67
CA ALA A 373 5.15 -14.68 17.79
C ALA A 373 4.59 -14.23 16.43
N ALA A 374 5.16 -14.75 15.34
CA ALA A 374 4.87 -14.27 13.99
C ALA A 374 3.38 -14.25 13.64
N HIS A 375 2.59 -15.24 14.15
CA HIS A 375 1.16 -15.32 13.90
C HIS A 375 0.31 -14.33 14.73
N ASP A 376 0.92 -13.65 15.71
CA ASP A 376 0.28 -12.61 16.53
C ASP A 376 0.81 -11.20 16.22
N ALA A 377 1.88 -11.10 15.43
CA ALA A 377 2.49 -9.83 15.05
C ALA A 377 1.58 -8.97 14.17
N TRP A 378 1.78 -7.66 14.20
CA TRP A 378 1.13 -6.72 13.31
C TRP A 378 2.17 -5.96 12.51
N PHE A 379 1.87 -5.71 11.25
CA PHE A 379 2.64 -4.84 10.36
C PHE A 379 1.73 -3.75 9.80
N ALA A 380 2.33 -2.75 9.16
CA ALA A 380 1.60 -1.76 8.39
C ALA A 380 2.33 -1.51 7.07
N GLN A 381 1.94 -2.22 6.04
CA GLN A 381 2.48 -2.11 4.68
C GLN A 381 3.99 -2.46 4.60
N PRO A 382 4.40 -3.71 4.95
CA PRO A 382 5.79 -4.12 4.77
C PRO A 382 6.18 -3.98 3.30
N SER A 383 7.28 -3.28 3.00
CA SER A 383 7.64 -2.86 1.64
C SER A 383 9.11 -3.09 1.27
N GLY A 384 9.97 -3.44 2.22
CA GLY A 384 11.38 -3.76 1.96
C GLY A 384 11.83 -4.97 2.72
N LEU A 385 12.59 -5.86 2.07
CA LEU A 385 13.11 -7.09 2.65
C LEU A 385 14.60 -7.27 2.35
N ALA A 386 15.38 -7.66 3.35
CA ALA A 386 16.75 -8.10 3.17
C ALA A 386 17.09 -9.26 4.09
N THR A 387 17.60 -10.36 3.56
CA THR A 387 18.11 -11.46 4.38
C THR A 387 19.46 -11.10 4.98
N SER A 388 19.64 -11.30 6.29
CA SER A 388 20.93 -11.09 6.96
C SER A 388 22.02 -11.96 6.36
N ALA A 389 23.26 -11.46 6.36
CA ALA A 389 24.41 -12.16 5.75
C ALA A 389 24.66 -13.53 6.37
N ASP A 390 24.34 -13.71 7.65
CA ASP A 390 24.44 -14.99 8.36
C ASP A 390 23.20 -15.90 8.19
N GLY A 391 22.16 -15.40 7.54
CA GLY A 391 20.89 -16.10 7.30
C GLY A 391 20.02 -16.27 8.54
N SER A 392 20.33 -15.63 9.66
CA SER A 392 19.60 -15.78 10.92
C SER A 392 18.22 -15.12 10.92
N HIS A 393 18.03 -14.05 10.14
CA HIS A 393 16.79 -13.30 10.08
C HIS A 393 16.58 -12.57 8.74
N VAL A 394 15.40 -12.00 8.57
CA VAL A 394 15.04 -11.11 7.46
C VAL A 394 14.71 -9.75 8.04
N TRP A 395 15.43 -8.71 7.60
CA TRP A 395 15.12 -7.32 7.88
C TRP A 395 13.88 -6.89 7.10
N VAL A 396 13.05 -6.06 7.71
CA VAL A 396 11.77 -5.59 7.15
C VAL A 396 11.67 -4.07 7.31
N ALA A 397 11.54 -3.35 6.20
CA ALA A 397 11.07 -1.98 6.21
C ALA A 397 9.54 -2.00 6.25
N ASP A 398 8.95 -1.57 7.37
CA ASP A 398 7.51 -1.57 7.61
C ASP A 398 7.00 -0.13 7.48
N SER A 399 6.56 0.22 6.26
CA SER A 399 6.53 1.61 5.78
C SER A 399 5.57 2.51 6.52
N GLU A 400 4.32 2.10 6.74
CA GLU A 400 3.31 2.93 7.38
C GLU A 400 3.52 3.08 8.89
N THR A 401 4.25 2.15 9.52
CA THR A 401 4.70 2.32 10.91
C THR A 401 6.02 3.08 11.02
N SER A 402 6.61 3.48 9.88
CA SER A 402 7.94 4.13 9.84
C SER A 402 8.98 3.35 10.63
N ALA A 403 9.01 2.02 10.47
CA ALA A 403 9.77 1.12 11.32
C ALA A 403 10.79 0.26 10.54
N LEU A 404 11.88 -0.07 11.23
CA LEU A 404 12.79 -1.15 10.87
C LEU A 404 12.52 -2.32 11.81
N ARG A 405 12.17 -3.47 11.23
CA ARG A 405 11.82 -4.69 11.97
C ARG A 405 12.61 -5.89 11.47
N SER A 406 12.52 -7.01 12.16
CA SER A 406 13.07 -8.29 11.70
C SER A 406 12.14 -9.46 11.97
N LEU A 407 12.22 -10.46 11.09
CA LEU A 407 11.64 -11.78 11.28
C LEU A 407 12.78 -12.77 11.51
N SER A 408 12.80 -13.47 12.64
CA SER A 408 13.82 -14.43 13.03
C SER A 408 13.23 -15.79 13.42
N VAL A 409 14.08 -16.81 13.53
CA VAL A 409 13.70 -18.13 14.05
C VAL A 409 13.83 -18.10 15.58
N SER A 410 12.80 -18.54 16.29
CA SER A 410 12.79 -18.74 17.73
C SER A 410 12.52 -20.20 18.11
N ASP A 411 12.64 -20.54 19.39
CA ASP A 411 12.33 -21.89 19.90
C ASP A 411 10.86 -22.28 19.68
N GLU A 412 9.97 -21.28 19.58
CA GLU A 412 8.51 -21.45 19.40
C GLU A 412 8.04 -21.29 17.95
N GLY A 413 8.97 -21.08 17.00
CA GLY A 413 8.68 -20.87 15.58
C GLY A 413 9.35 -19.63 15.03
N PHE A 414 8.58 -18.67 14.50
CA PHE A 414 9.09 -17.40 14.01
C PHE A 414 8.64 -16.26 14.92
N GLU A 415 9.50 -15.27 15.08
CA GLU A 415 9.29 -14.10 15.93
C GLU A 415 9.58 -12.81 15.16
N VAL A 416 8.76 -11.79 15.40
CA VAL A 416 8.92 -10.43 14.85
C VAL A 416 9.39 -9.51 15.96
N THR A 417 10.43 -8.72 15.65
CA THR A 417 11.02 -7.73 16.57
C THR A 417 11.13 -6.38 15.89
N THR A 418 10.74 -5.31 16.57
CA THR A 418 10.96 -3.92 16.13
C THR A 418 12.29 -3.41 16.68
N HIS A 419 13.11 -2.85 15.81
CA HIS A 419 14.40 -2.25 16.15
C HIS A 419 14.31 -0.72 16.20
N VAL A 420 13.66 -0.11 15.21
CA VAL A 420 13.39 1.34 15.13
C VAL A 420 11.92 1.52 14.79
N GLY A 421 11.22 2.42 15.48
CA GLY A 421 9.80 2.72 15.26
C GLY A 421 9.03 2.74 16.57
N GLN A 422 8.06 3.65 16.69
CA GLN A 422 7.33 3.90 17.93
C GLN A 422 5.83 3.65 17.83
N GLY A 423 5.26 3.69 16.61
CA GLY A 423 3.84 3.51 16.40
C GLY A 423 3.39 3.85 14.99
N LEU A 424 2.10 3.66 14.71
CA LEU A 424 1.51 3.86 13.38
C LEU A 424 1.55 5.32 12.91
N PHE A 425 1.68 6.28 13.82
CA PHE A 425 1.59 7.71 13.48
C PHE A 425 2.80 8.53 13.91
N ASP A 426 3.81 7.89 14.49
CA ASP A 426 5.03 8.55 14.95
C ASP A 426 6.12 8.40 13.88
N PHE A 427 6.60 9.52 13.37
CA PHE A 427 7.61 9.55 12.33
C PHE A 427 8.48 10.82 12.43
N GLY A 428 9.54 10.90 11.65
CA GLY A 428 10.42 12.06 11.59
C GLY A 428 11.80 11.72 11.08
N HIS A 429 12.69 12.71 11.06
CA HIS A 429 14.09 12.54 10.73
C HIS A 429 14.94 12.76 11.97
N VAL A 430 14.94 11.80 12.90
CA VAL A 430 15.65 11.87 14.18
C VAL A 430 16.65 10.73 14.28
N ASP A 431 17.94 11.06 14.46
CA ASP A 431 19.01 10.11 14.75
C ASP A 431 19.22 9.93 16.26
N GLY A 432 19.92 8.88 16.64
CA GLY A 432 20.30 8.58 18.01
C GLY A 432 19.96 7.18 18.43
N ALA A 433 19.65 6.98 19.73
CA ALA A 433 19.25 5.67 20.22
C ALA A 433 18.01 5.15 19.49
N ALA A 434 17.98 3.89 19.11
CA ALA A 434 16.97 3.31 18.24
C ALA A 434 15.54 3.41 18.81
N ASP A 435 15.39 3.41 20.12
CA ASP A 435 14.11 3.60 20.82
C ASP A 435 13.60 5.06 20.80
N ALA A 436 14.45 6.02 20.37
CA ALA A 436 14.12 7.43 20.24
C ALA A 436 14.24 7.94 18.79
N ALA A 437 14.94 7.18 17.93
CA ALA A 437 15.10 7.51 16.52
C ALA A 437 13.77 7.40 15.76
N LEU A 438 13.61 8.24 14.72
CA LEU A 438 12.42 8.25 13.88
C LEU A 438 12.82 8.17 12.41
N LEU A 439 12.06 7.40 11.66
CA LEU A 439 12.06 7.26 10.21
C LEU A 439 10.78 7.88 9.63
N GLN A 440 10.67 7.97 8.31
CA GLN A 440 9.45 8.38 7.65
C GLN A 440 9.22 7.57 6.37
N HIS A 441 8.29 6.62 6.44
CA HIS A 441 7.86 5.76 5.33
C HIS A 441 9.01 5.07 4.58
N PRO A 442 9.86 4.24 5.24
CA PRO A 442 10.98 3.57 4.59
C PRO A 442 10.48 2.48 3.63
N LEU A 443 11.09 2.38 2.42
CA LEU A 443 10.70 1.39 1.41
C LEU A 443 11.78 0.34 1.10
N GLY A 444 13.04 0.61 1.39
CA GLY A 444 14.16 -0.29 1.08
C GLY A 444 15.06 -0.54 2.28
N VAL A 445 15.69 -1.71 2.30
CA VAL A 445 16.60 -2.10 3.38
C VAL A 445 17.69 -3.02 2.84
N THR A 446 18.92 -2.88 3.32
CA THR A 446 20.03 -3.79 3.02
C THR A 446 20.98 -3.90 4.20
N GLU A 447 21.58 -5.08 4.44
CA GLU A 447 22.64 -5.24 5.42
C GLU A 447 23.98 -4.82 4.84
N LEU A 448 24.73 -4.05 5.62
CA LEU A 448 26.07 -3.56 5.26
C LEU A 448 27.14 -4.59 5.64
N PRO A 449 28.35 -4.53 5.02
CA PRO A 449 29.43 -5.50 5.29
C PRO A 449 29.88 -5.57 6.76
N ASP A 450 29.63 -4.54 7.55
CA ASP A 450 29.95 -4.49 8.99
C ASP A 450 28.83 -5.02 9.89
N GLY A 451 27.73 -5.53 9.30
CA GLY A 451 26.54 -6.04 10.01
C GLY A 451 25.57 -4.97 10.46
N SER A 452 25.83 -3.68 10.14
CA SER A 452 24.81 -2.64 10.29
C SER A 452 23.82 -2.67 9.12
N VAL A 453 22.73 -1.90 9.20
CA VAL A 453 21.63 -1.94 8.23
C VAL A 453 21.42 -0.57 7.63
N ALA A 454 21.49 -0.47 6.30
CA ALA A 454 21.08 0.73 5.58
C ALA A 454 19.58 0.66 5.27
N VAL A 455 18.89 1.77 5.52
CA VAL A 455 17.45 1.92 5.29
C VAL A 455 17.22 3.08 4.33
N ALA A 456 16.53 2.84 3.24
CA ALA A 456 16.02 3.90 2.37
C ALA A 456 14.82 4.55 3.05
N ASP A 457 15.10 5.65 3.74
CA ASP A 457 14.14 6.44 4.51
C ASP A 457 13.45 7.45 3.57
N THR A 458 12.49 6.93 2.82
CA THR A 458 11.99 7.45 1.55
C THR A 458 11.47 8.89 1.66
N TYR A 459 10.58 9.15 2.63
CA TYR A 459 9.98 10.47 2.78
C TYR A 459 10.88 11.48 3.51
N ASN A 460 11.95 11.01 4.15
CA ASN A 460 13.02 11.89 4.63
C ASN A 460 14.07 12.20 3.56
N GLY A 461 13.96 11.60 2.36
CA GLY A 461 14.96 11.76 1.29
C GLY A 461 16.37 11.37 1.74
N ALA A 462 16.49 10.30 2.53
CA ALA A 462 17.71 9.94 3.23
C ALA A 462 18.03 8.44 3.17
N ILE A 463 19.31 8.10 3.32
CA ILE A 463 19.75 6.75 3.69
C ILE A 463 20.17 6.79 5.15
N ARG A 464 19.48 6.00 5.98
CA ARG A 464 19.78 5.88 7.40
C ARG A 464 20.56 4.58 7.67
N ARG A 465 21.34 4.56 8.73
CA ARG A 465 22.10 3.40 9.19
C ARG A 465 21.70 3.06 10.62
N PHE A 466 21.23 1.85 10.83
CA PHE A 466 21.04 1.26 12.14
C PHE A 466 22.19 0.29 12.44
N ASP A 467 22.83 0.46 13.59
CA ASP A 467 23.88 -0.46 14.07
C ASP A 467 23.30 -1.33 15.21
N PRO A 468 23.03 -2.62 14.96
CA PRO A 468 22.47 -3.52 15.98
C PRO A 468 23.38 -3.70 17.21
N SER A 469 24.69 -3.48 17.06
CA SER A 469 25.66 -3.67 18.15
C SER A 469 25.65 -2.53 19.17
N SER A 470 25.41 -1.31 18.73
CA SER A 470 25.32 -0.11 19.57
C SER A 470 23.87 0.30 19.87
N GLY A 471 22.92 -0.11 19.03
CA GLY A 471 21.53 0.35 19.08
C GLY A 471 21.37 1.80 18.63
N GLU A 472 22.29 2.33 17.83
CA GLU A 472 22.27 3.71 17.35
C GLU A 472 21.81 3.80 15.88
N VAL A 473 21.04 4.84 15.58
CA VAL A 473 20.68 5.25 14.22
C VAL A 473 21.44 6.51 13.84
N THR A 474 21.98 6.52 12.64
CA THR A 474 22.71 7.65 12.04
C THR A 474 22.30 7.85 10.58
N THR A 475 22.62 8.99 9.99
CA THR A 475 22.32 9.30 8.59
C THR A 475 23.58 9.22 7.72
N LEU A 476 23.53 8.43 6.64
CA LEU A 476 24.60 8.28 5.65
C LEU A 476 24.50 9.30 4.51
N ALA A 477 23.28 9.59 4.05
CA ALA A 477 23.04 10.54 2.95
C ALA A 477 21.70 11.23 3.11
N THR A 478 21.58 12.45 2.59
CA THR A 478 20.35 13.26 2.56
C THR A 478 20.18 13.94 1.21
N GLY A 479 19.00 14.53 0.96
CA GLY A 479 18.71 15.26 -0.26
C GLY A 479 18.48 14.35 -1.47
N LEU A 480 18.06 13.11 -1.22
CA LEU A 480 17.68 12.14 -2.23
C LEU A 480 16.20 12.31 -2.61
N ALA A 481 15.86 12.04 -3.86
CA ALA A 481 14.51 12.21 -4.37
C ALA A 481 13.70 10.92 -4.20
N GLU A 482 13.06 10.75 -3.02
CA GLU A 482 12.32 9.56 -2.61
C GLU A 482 13.12 8.26 -2.86
N PRO A 483 14.19 8.00 -2.07
CA PRO A 483 14.93 6.75 -2.18
C PRO A 483 14.01 5.57 -1.87
N SER A 484 13.73 4.72 -2.87
CA SER A 484 12.82 3.58 -2.75
C SER A 484 13.54 2.27 -2.47
N ASP A 485 14.84 2.22 -2.76
CA ASP A 485 15.69 1.06 -2.49
C ASP A 485 17.15 1.42 -2.35
N VAL A 486 17.92 0.51 -1.73
CA VAL A 486 19.36 0.65 -1.55
C VAL A 486 20.01 -0.73 -1.53
N ILE A 487 21.12 -0.88 -2.27
CA ILE A 487 21.95 -2.09 -2.25
C ILE A 487 23.41 -1.73 -2.03
N VAL A 488 24.19 -2.69 -1.54
CA VAL A 488 25.64 -2.60 -1.48
C VAL A 488 26.23 -3.09 -2.80
N VAL A 489 27.03 -2.25 -3.45
CA VAL A 489 27.86 -2.63 -4.60
C VAL A 489 29.26 -2.85 -4.10
N PRO A 490 29.80 -4.10 -4.15
CA PRO A 490 31.16 -4.38 -3.71
C PRO A 490 32.16 -3.71 -4.64
N GLY A 491 33.24 -3.14 -4.06
CA GLY A 491 34.38 -2.63 -4.81
C GLY A 491 35.45 -3.69 -5.07
N GLU A 492 36.49 -3.33 -5.83
CA GLU A 492 37.68 -4.21 -6.00
C GLU A 492 38.40 -4.46 -4.66
N VAL A 493 38.31 -3.53 -3.73
CA VAL A 493 38.71 -3.64 -2.33
C VAL A 493 37.57 -3.12 -1.46
N ASP A 494 37.49 -3.53 -0.19
CA ASP A 494 36.39 -3.13 0.73
C ASP A 494 36.25 -1.60 0.84
N ALA A 495 37.33 -0.83 0.66
CA ALA A 495 37.31 0.62 0.69
C ALA A 495 36.56 1.27 -0.51
N ASP A 496 36.37 0.53 -1.59
CA ASP A 496 35.73 1.02 -2.81
C ASP A 496 34.23 0.59 -2.86
N ALA A 497 33.74 -0.16 -1.87
CA ALA A 497 32.34 -0.50 -1.76
C ALA A 497 31.50 0.77 -1.58
N HIS A 498 30.37 0.83 -2.25
CA HIS A 498 29.44 1.95 -2.18
C HIS A 498 27.99 1.46 -2.15
N LEU A 499 27.09 2.34 -1.78
CA LEU A 499 25.65 2.10 -1.91
C LEU A 499 25.19 2.55 -3.30
N LEU A 500 24.31 1.77 -3.89
CA LEU A 500 23.55 2.20 -5.05
C LEU A 500 22.11 2.40 -4.61
N VAL A 501 21.62 3.63 -4.74
CA VAL A 501 20.30 4.06 -4.27
C VAL A 501 19.38 4.25 -5.48
N VAL A 502 18.17 3.75 -5.39
CA VAL A 502 17.10 4.05 -6.36
C VAL A 502 16.45 5.36 -5.94
N GLU A 503 16.67 6.44 -6.70
CA GLU A 503 15.92 7.70 -6.53
C GLU A 503 14.67 7.67 -7.43
N SER A 504 13.53 7.26 -6.87
CA SER A 504 12.31 7.05 -7.63
C SER A 504 11.82 8.32 -8.32
N ASN A 505 11.73 9.44 -7.61
CA ASN A 505 11.30 10.72 -8.17
C ASN A 505 12.34 11.41 -9.06
N ALA A 506 13.61 10.99 -9.02
CA ALA A 506 14.63 11.45 -9.95
C ALA A 506 14.81 10.51 -11.15
N HIS A 507 14.09 9.39 -11.21
CA HIS A 507 14.11 8.41 -12.31
C HIS A 507 15.50 7.84 -12.61
N ARG A 508 16.33 7.60 -11.56
CA ARG A 508 17.74 7.20 -11.72
C ARG A 508 18.24 6.32 -10.58
N LEU A 509 19.43 5.77 -10.81
CA LEU A 509 20.25 5.16 -9.78
C LEU A 509 21.34 6.14 -9.36
N THR A 510 21.61 6.27 -8.06
CA THR A 510 22.59 7.20 -7.53
C THR A 510 23.59 6.48 -6.63
N PRO A 511 24.92 6.52 -6.95
CA PRO A 511 25.93 5.96 -6.07
C PRO A 511 26.13 6.87 -4.85
N VAL A 512 26.17 6.28 -3.66
CA VAL A 512 26.45 6.94 -2.38
C VAL A 512 27.64 6.26 -1.72
N ALA A 513 28.66 7.03 -1.37
CA ALA A 513 29.85 6.48 -0.75
C ALA A 513 29.55 5.92 0.65
N LEU A 514 30.03 4.72 0.96
CA LEU A 514 30.10 4.17 2.31
C LEU A 514 31.24 4.86 3.07
N THR A 515 31.02 6.10 3.51
CA THR A 515 32.05 6.84 4.27
C THR A 515 31.91 6.54 5.75
N ALA A 516 33.06 6.50 6.44
CA ALA A 516 33.15 6.24 7.88
C ALA A 516 32.53 7.34 8.77
N GLU A 517 32.20 8.49 8.22
CA GLU A 517 31.63 9.63 8.96
C GLU A 517 30.14 9.75 8.68
N ALA A 518 29.34 8.94 9.39
CA ALA A 518 27.90 9.14 9.44
C ALA A 518 27.56 10.46 10.16
N GLN A 519 26.66 11.24 9.59
CA GLN A 519 26.14 12.45 10.24
C GLN A 519 25.12 12.08 11.30
N ARG A 520 25.01 12.89 12.36
CA ARG A 520 23.91 12.81 13.33
C ARG A 520 22.96 13.98 13.11
N ILE A 521 21.73 13.67 12.78
CA ILE A 521 20.68 14.67 12.54
C ILE A 521 19.78 14.73 13.78
N GLU A 522 19.66 15.93 14.37
CA GLU A 522 18.72 16.25 15.43
C GLU A 522 17.52 16.95 14.78
N GLY A 523 16.57 16.17 14.29
CA GLY A 523 15.33 16.68 13.71
C GLY A 523 14.20 16.71 14.74
N ASP A 524 13.02 17.15 14.31
CA ASP A 524 11.81 17.19 15.12
C ASP A 524 11.01 15.89 14.95
N ALA A 525 10.41 15.41 16.03
CA ALA A 525 9.43 14.35 15.99
C ALA A 525 8.12 14.89 15.41
N GLN A 526 7.55 14.14 14.49
CA GLN A 526 6.30 14.48 13.79
C GLN A 526 5.21 13.49 14.16
N GLN A 527 3.98 13.90 14.02
CA GLN A 527 2.81 13.02 14.09
C GLN A 527 1.87 13.31 12.93
N THR A 528 1.18 12.28 12.48
CA THR A 528 0.16 12.43 11.44
C THR A 528 -0.82 13.54 11.78
N GLN A 529 -1.00 14.52 10.90
CA GLN A 529 -1.85 15.70 11.09
C GLN A 529 -3.36 15.37 11.05
N ARG A 530 -3.76 14.21 11.54
CA ARG A 530 -5.17 13.85 11.63
C ARG A 530 -5.81 14.56 12.83
N PRO A 531 -6.88 15.35 12.64
CA PRO A 531 -7.56 16.00 13.74
C PRO A 531 -8.04 14.98 14.77
N PRO A 532 -7.65 15.10 16.03
CA PRO A 532 -8.11 14.18 17.07
C PRO A 532 -9.61 14.30 17.27
N SER A 533 -10.26 13.17 17.52
CA SER A 533 -11.66 13.15 17.95
C SER A 533 -11.73 13.36 19.46
N GLU A 534 -12.53 14.32 19.90
CA GLU A 534 -12.80 14.52 21.33
C GLU A 534 -13.64 13.39 21.90
N ILE A 535 -13.37 12.96 23.13
CA ILE A 535 -14.13 11.92 23.82
C ILE A 535 -14.14 12.16 25.33
N ALA A 536 -15.20 11.71 26.01
CA ALA A 536 -15.29 11.77 27.47
C ALA A 536 -14.40 10.71 28.12
N SER A 537 -13.97 10.95 29.37
CA SER A 537 -13.38 9.90 30.22
C SER A 537 -14.42 8.94 30.78
N GLY A 538 -14.00 7.75 31.22
CA GLY A 538 -14.84 6.72 31.82
C GLY A 538 -15.57 5.88 30.76
N ALA A 539 -16.85 5.57 31.02
CA ALA A 539 -17.62 4.72 30.10
C ALA A 539 -18.04 5.47 28.84
N VAL A 540 -17.63 4.94 27.69
CA VAL A 540 -17.94 5.44 26.34
C VAL A 540 -18.47 4.30 25.51
N GLU A 541 -19.51 4.53 24.72
CA GLU A 541 -20.08 3.56 23.81
C GLU A 541 -19.46 3.70 22.42
N LEU A 542 -18.77 2.67 21.94
CA LEU A 542 -18.35 2.53 20.55
C LEU A 542 -19.49 1.86 19.77
N VAL A 543 -19.98 2.50 18.74
CA VAL A 543 -21.05 2.01 17.87
C VAL A 543 -20.52 1.99 16.43
N VAL A 544 -20.47 0.81 15.83
CA VAL A 544 -20.26 0.69 14.39
C VAL A 544 -21.60 0.46 13.73
N THR A 545 -21.97 1.31 12.79
CA THR A 545 -23.16 1.14 11.98
C THR A 545 -22.80 0.37 10.72
N PHE A 546 -23.61 -0.62 10.34
CA PHE A 546 -23.48 -1.36 9.10
C PHE A 546 -24.85 -1.52 8.44
N THR A 547 -24.96 -1.04 7.21
CA THR A 547 -26.15 -1.24 6.36
C THR A 547 -25.73 -2.11 5.18
N PRO A 548 -26.17 -3.38 5.10
CA PRO A 548 -25.89 -4.21 3.95
C PRO A 548 -26.37 -3.54 2.64
N PRO A 549 -25.69 -3.77 1.51
CA PRO A 549 -26.14 -3.33 0.20
C PRO A 549 -27.55 -3.76 -0.13
N ALA A 550 -28.17 -3.09 -1.11
CA ALA A 550 -29.48 -3.47 -1.61
C ALA A 550 -29.47 -4.93 -2.14
N GLY A 551 -30.38 -5.73 -1.64
CA GLY A 551 -30.46 -7.16 -1.96
C GLY A 551 -29.64 -8.07 -1.05
N GLN A 552 -28.87 -7.54 -0.12
CA GLN A 552 -28.11 -8.32 0.85
C GLN A 552 -28.66 -8.17 2.27
N LYS A 553 -28.40 -9.16 3.12
CA LYS A 553 -28.82 -9.17 4.53
C LYS A 553 -27.77 -9.84 5.41
N LEU A 554 -27.66 -9.40 6.66
CA LEU A 554 -26.93 -10.13 7.70
C LEU A 554 -27.62 -11.48 7.96
N ASP A 555 -26.89 -12.58 7.84
CA ASP A 555 -27.40 -13.92 8.09
C ASP A 555 -27.08 -14.38 9.52
N HIS A 556 -28.05 -14.31 10.40
CA HIS A 556 -27.92 -14.70 11.80
C HIS A 556 -28.20 -16.17 12.09
N ARG A 557 -28.46 -17.01 11.07
CA ARG A 557 -28.79 -18.45 11.26
C ARG A 557 -27.65 -19.23 11.92
N TYR A 558 -26.41 -18.78 11.75
CA TYR A 558 -25.20 -19.43 12.29
C TYR A 558 -24.51 -18.62 13.40
N GLY A 559 -25.19 -17.63 13.97
CA GLY A 559 -24.67 -16.71 14.97
C GLY A 559 -24.63 -15.27 14.48
N ASP A 560 -23.95 -14.39 15.23
CA ASP A 560 -23.76 -13.00 14.80
C ASP A 560 -22.69 -12.95 13.69
N PRO A 561 -23.03 -12.50 12.46
CA PRO A 561 -22.10 -12.45 11.34
C PRO A 561 -21.15 -11.25 11.40
N THR A 562 -21.09 -10.57 12.56
CA THR A 562 -20.25 -9.38 12.77
C THR A 562 -19.19 -9.60 13.84
N MET A 563 -18.06 -8.93 13.68
CA MET A 563 -16.92 -9.02 14.59
C MET A 563 -16.31 -7.63 14.77
N LEU A 564 -16.02 -7.29 16.02
CA LEU A 564 -15.39 -6.05 16.42
C LEU A 564 -14.13 -6.36 17.23
N GLN A 565 -12.98 -5.85 16.81
CA GLN A 565 -11.74 -5.90 17.55
C GLN A 565 -11.32 -4.47 17.90
N VAL A 566 -10.96 -4.25 19.16
CA VAL A 566 -10.59 -2.93 19.69
C VAL A 566 -9.29 -3.03 20.48
N SER A 567 -8.39 -2.11 20.25
CA SER A 567 -7.17 -1.90 21.05
C SER A 567 -6.83 -0.41 21.12
N SER A 568 -5.83 -0.03 21.88
CA SER A 568 -5.36 1.36 21.97
C SER A 568 -3.84 1.43 22.09
N SER A 569 -3.28 2.53 21.64
CA SER A 569 -1.89 2.90 21.87
C SER A 569 -1.84 4.25 22.58
N PRO A 570 -1.37 4.33 23.84
CA PRO A 570 -0.90 3.21 24.68
C PRO A 570 -2.06 2.29 25.15
N GLU A 571 -1.75 1.02 25.42
CA GLU A 571 -2.75 0.04 25.90
C GLU A 571 -3.46 0.49 27.18
N ALA A 572 -2.76 1.20 28.06
CA ALA A 572 -3.28 1.73 29.32
C ALA A 572 -4.47 2.71 29.15
N PHE A 573 -4.70 3.22 27.92
CA PHE A 573 -5.84 4.10 27.64
C PHE A 573 -7.19 3.39 27.81
N LEU A 574 -7.25 2.10 27.49
CA LEU A 574 -8.44 1.27 27.70
C LEU A 574 -8.29 0.42 28.95
N ARG A 575 -9.01 0.77 30.02
CA ARG A 575 -9.11 -0.06 31.23
C ARG A 575 -9.98 -1.29 31.01
N ASP A 576 -10.94 -1.21 30.09
CA ASP A 576 -11.84 -2.30 29.70
C ASP A 576 -12.41 -2.03 28.31
N GLY A 577 -12.84 -3.11 27.62
CA GLY A 577 -13.42 -3.04 26.28
C GLY A 577 -12.44 -3.35 25.14
N ALA A 578 -11.16 -3.61 25.43
CA ALA A 578 -10.19 -4.10 24.44
C ALA A 578 -10.45 -5.57 24.03
N GLY A 579 -9.88 -5.99 22.90
CA GLY A 579 -9.94 -7.37 22.40
C GLY A 579 -11.00 -7.60 21.33
N LYS A 580 -11.21 -8.87 20.97
CA LYS A 580 -12.09 -9.34 19.89
C LYS A 580 -13.41 -9.85 20.42
N GLN A 581 -14.53 -9.43 19.83
CA GLN A 581 -15.87 -9.83 20.23
C GLN A 581 -16.85 -9.74 19.07
N GLN A 582 -17.88 -10.58 19.05
CA GLN A 582 -19.00 -10.48 18.13
C GLN A 582 -19.88 -9.26 18.44
N GLY A 583 -20.53 -8.71 17.41
CA GLY A 583 -21.37 -7.52 17.49
C GLY A 583 -20.67 -6.26 16.99
N LEU A 584 -21.45 -5.22 16.76
CA LEU A 584 -21.03 -3.92 16.23
C LEU A 584 -21.04 -2.80 17.30
N THR A 585 -21.29 -3.14 18.54
CA THR A 585 -21.31 -2.17 19.66
C THR A 585 -20.49 -2.67 20.81
N ARG A 586 -19.78 -1.74 21.50
CA ARG A 586 -18.95 -2.06 22.64
C ARG A 586 -18.86 -0.90 23.62
N THR A 587 -18.95 -1.20 24.91
CA THR A 587 -18.61 -0.21 25.95
C THR A 587 -17.10 -0.25 26.18
N LEU A 588 -16.46 0.91 26.07
CA LEU A 588 -15.06 1.14 26.37
C LEU A 588 -14.97 1.86 27.72
N THR A 589 -14.01 1.50 28.54
CA THR A 589 -13.70 2.25 29.78
C THR A 589 -12.37 2.96 29.61
N ILE A 590 -12.41 4.27 29.43
CA ILE A 590 -11.28 5.13 29.11
C ILE A 590 -10.62 5.63 30.40
N ASP A 591 -9.28 5.50 30.46
CA ASP A 591 -8.47 6.00 31.57
C ASP A 591 -8.19 7.50 31.41
N GLU A 592 -8.73 8.31 32.30
CA GLU A 592 -8.55 9.77 32.31
C GLU A 592 -7.10 10.23 32.55
N SER A 593 -6.24 9.35 33.07
CA SER A 593 -4.83 9.68 33.34
C SER A 593 -3.96 9.70 32.08
N VAL A 594 -4.48 9.16 30.95
CA VAL A 594 -3.77 9.04 29.65
C VAL A 594 -4.26 10.13 28.71
N GLY A 595 -4.41 11.29 28.93
CA GLY A 595 -4.87 12.47 28.18
C GLY A 595 -5.23 12.29 26.68
N SER A 596 -4.44 11.52 25.92
CA SER A 596 -4.65 11.22 24.50
C SER A 596 -4.16 9.83 24.15
N ALA A 597 -4.72 9.22 23.12
CA ALA A 597 -4.33 7.91 22.60
C ALA A 597 -4.83 7.70 21.18
N ILE A 598 -4.36 6.64 20.53
CA ILE A 598 -4.93 6.13 19.30
C ILE A 598 -5.82 4.94 19.64
N LEU A 599 -7.07 4.99 19.22
CA LEU A 599 -7.99 3.87 19.28
C LEU A 599 -7.95 3.10 17.95
N HIS A 600 -7.51 1.86 17.99
CA HIS A 600 -7.54 0.96 16.84
C HIS A 600 -8.85 0.17 16.87
N VAL A 601 -9.62 0.26 15.80
CA VAL A 601 -10.89 -0.45 15.65
C VAL A 601 -10.86 -1.21 14.32
N SER A 602 -10.98 -2.54 14.40
CA SER A 602 -11.15 -3.41 13.24
C SER A 602 -12.54 -4.03 13.30
N VAL A 603 -13.29 -3.92 12.21
CA VAL A 603 -14.64 -4.48 12.11
C VAL A 603 -14.77 -5.38 10.90
N ARG A 604 -15.54 -6.45 11.05
CA ARG A 604 -15.97 -7.33 9.96
C ARG A 604 -17.46 -7.56 10.04
N ALA A 605 -18.14 -7.57 8.90
CA ALA A 605 -19.54 -7.93 8.77
C ALA A 605 -19.74 -8.79 7.51
N ALA A 606 -20.44 -9.91 7.63
CA ALA A 606 -20.80 -10.74 6.48
C ALA A 606 -22.28 -10.54 6.14
N ALA A 607 -22.56 -10.11 4.91
CA ALA A 607 -23.91 -10.00 4.38
C ALA A 607 -24.09 -10.94 3.18
N CYS A 608 -25.20 -11.67 3.15
CA CYS A 608 -25.48 -12.69 2.14
C CYS A 608 -26.59 -12.23 1.20
N ASP A 609 -26.53 -12.68 -0.05
CA ASP A 609 -27.52 -12.35 -1.07
C ASP A 609 -28.91 -12.86 -0.66
N GLY A 610 -29.87 -11.97 -0.68
CA GLY A 610 -31.27 -12.28 -0.41
C GLY A 610 -32.01 -12.71 -1.69
N ASP A 611 -32.99 -13.56 -1.53
CA ASP A 611 -33.92 -13.89 -2.61
C ASP A 611 -34.69 -12.63 -3.03
N PRO A 612 -34.72 -12.25 -4.32
CA PRO A 612 -35.32 -11.00 -4.78
C PRO A 612 -36.84 -10.93 -4.55
N ASP A 613 -37.52 -12.07 -4.47
CA ASP A 613 -38.98 -12.13 -4.32
C ASP A 613 -39.42 -12.19 -2.85
N THR A 614 -38.69 -12.94 -2.03
CA THR A 614 -39.04 -13.14 -0.61
C THR A 614 -38.21 -12.28 0.33
N GLY A 615 -37.03 -11.85 -0.11
CA GLY A 615 -36.05 -11.16 0.70
C GLY A 615 -35.41 -12.03 1.80
N GLU A 616 -35.61 -13.35 1.78
CA GLU A 616 -34.95 -14.30 2.68
C GLU A 616 -33.57 -14.69 2.12
N VAL A 617 -32.63 -15.04 3.00
CA VAL A 617 -31.32 -15.53 2.59
C VAL A 617 -31.42 -17.02 2.26
N PRO A 618 -31.22 -17.46 0.99
CA PRO A 618 -31.22 -18.87 0.61
C PRO A 618 -30.16 -19.69 1.37
N GLU A 619 -30.33 -21.02 1.43
CA GLU A 619 -29.39 -21.90 2.16
C GLU A 619 -27.97 -21.89 1.58
N HIS A 620 -27.85 -21.62 0.28
CA HIS A 620 -26.58 -21.56 -0.47
C HIS A 620 -26.31 -20.19 -1.07
N ALA A 621 -26.82 -19.12 -0.43
CA ALA A 621 -26.56 -17.75 -0.87
C ALA A 621 -25.07 -17.42 -0.83
N ALA A 622 -24.58 -16.67 -1.80
CA ALA A 622 -23.26 -16.07 -1.71
C ALA A 622 -23.26 -15.05 -0.57
N CYS A 623 -22.21 -15.08 0.25
CA CYS A 623 -22.00 -14.12 1.33
C CYS A 623 -20.78 -13.26 1.03
N HIS A 624 -20.91 -11.97 1.25
CA HIS A 624 -19.88 -10.96 1.01
C HIS A 624 -19.35 -10.46 2.36
N LEU A 625 -18.03 -10.35 2.46
CA LEU A 625 -17.38 -9.85 3.66
C LEU A 625 -17.08 -8.35 3.50
N TYR A 626 -17.55 -7.58 4.47
CA TYR A 626 -17.27 -6.14 4.60
C TYR A 626 -16.35 -5.93 5.77
N GLN A 627 -15.25 -5.21 5.56
CA GLN A 627 -14.22 -5.03 6.55
C GLN A 627 -13.67 -3.61 6.48
N GLN A 628 -13.35 -3.06 7.66
CA GLN A 628 -12.70 -1.77 7.80
C GLN A 628 -11.84 -1.72 9.05
N ASP A 629 -10.70 -1.07 8.94
CA ASP A 629 -9.80 -0.74 10.04
C ASP A 629 -9.74 0.79 10.22
N TRP A 630 -9.74 1.25 11.48
CA TRP A 630 -9.58 2.65 11.83
C TRP A 630 -8.53 2.80 12.92
N GLY A 631 -7.54 3.68 12.70
CA GLY A 631 -6.72 4.27 13.75
C GLY A 631 -7.26 5.66 14.06
N ILE A 632 -7.85 5.89 15.23
CA ILE A 632 -8.54 7.14 15.56
C ILE A 632 -7.78 7.84 16.68
N PRO A 633 -7.11 8.98 16.41
CA PRO A 633 -6.56 9.81 17.47
C PRO A 633 -7.69 10.34 18.36
N LEU A 634 -7.59 10.09 19.64
CA LEU A 634 -8.56 10.53 20.66
C LEU A 634 -7.89 11.47 21.66
N VAL A 635 -8.62 12.53 22.03
CA VAL A 635 -8.26 13.42 23.13
C VAL A 635 -9.40 13.46 24.14
N ILE A 636 -9.07 13.26 25.40
CA ILE A 636 -10.07 13.33 26.49
C ILE A 636 -10.37 14.78 26.81
N THR A 637 -11.65 15.14 26.68
CA THR A 637 -12.16 16.46 27.09
C THR A 637 -13.29 16.31 28.10
N GLY A 638 -13.43 17.30 28.99
CA GLY A 638 -14.47 17.26 30.04
C GLY A 638 -15.90 17.22 29.51
N ASP A 639 -16.12 17.82 28.32
CA ASP A 639 -17.40 17.90 27.64
C ASP A 639 -17.48 16.99 26.41
N GLY A 640 -16.51 16.08 26.25
CA GLY A 640 -16.43 15.16 25.10
C GLY A 640 -17.67 14.24 24.99
N PRO A 641 -17.98 13.77 23.79
CA PRO A 641 -19.07 12.83 23.58
C PRO A 641 -18.81 11.49 24.30
N ARG A 642 -19.90 10.84 24.73
CA ARG A 642 -19.87 9.51 25.35
C ARG A 642 -20.22 8.40 24.37
N THR A 643 -20.31 8.72 23.09
CA THR A 643 -20.56 7.78 22.01
C THR A 643 -19.60 8.12 20.86
N LEU A 644 -18.83 7.13 20.42
CA LEU A 644 -18.03 7.18 19.21
C LEU A 644 -18.74 6.34 18.17
N THR A 645 -19.20 6.96 17.09
CA THR A 645 -19.87 6.27 15.98
C THR A 645 -18.95 6.17 14.78
N LEU A 646 -18.80 4.96 14.27
CA LEU A 646 -18.12 4.64 13.01
C LEU A 646 -19.12 4.03 12.04
N ASP A 647 -18.91 4.17 10.76
CA ASP A 647 -19.85 3.70 9.74
C ASP A 647 -19.14 2.72 8.80
N LEU A 648 -19.43 1.43 8.98
CA LEU A 648 -19.08 0.39 8.03
C LEU A 648 -20.20 0.30 7.01
N ARG A 649 -20.04 0.90 5.86
CA ARG A 649 -21.08 0.87 4.82
C ARG A 649 -20.82 -0.27 3.85
N GLY A 650 -21.78 -1.20 3.77
CA GLY A 650 -21.97 -2.02 2.59
C GLY A 650 -22.74 -1.21 1.55
N VAL A 651 -22.19 -0.97 0.40
CA VAL A 651 -22.89 -0.30 -0.71
C VAL A 651 -23.32 -1.33 -1.73
#